data_2002e2d76dcd4029f1cfef309e864002
#
_entry.id   2002e2d76dcd4029f1cfef309e864002
#
_cell.length_a   1.000
_cell.length_b   1.000
_cell.length_c   1.000
_cell.angle_alpha   90.00
_cell.angle_beta   90.00
_cell.angle_gamma   90.00
#
_symmetry.space_group_name_H-M   'P 1'
#
loop_
_entity.id
_entity.type
_entity.pdbx_description
1 polymer ?
#
loop_
_entity_poly.entity_id
_entity_poly.type
_entity_poly.pdbx_seq_one_letter_code
_entity_poly.pdbx_strand_id
1 'polypeptide(L)'
;MTSALSQDPISSVDPQRLEQIRKKYAEEAKKRLRPEGAAQFLPLNEAPEDRLHSLLDDPWADHAALSAMPSPISKEKVIRFFVLGAGFGGLVSAVRLIESGVATADEIRLVDAAGGFGGTWYWHRYPGLHCDLESYCYLPLLEETGYIPSKKYAPAAEIRQHAERIASRWKLDDKTLFRSDVKSLYWDDDKELWNINLSERRGPGSDTIQHKVHAQYVYLAAGVLTKPQVPRIPGLLSFKGDIFHTSRWNYAVTGGSQEDQSLITLRDKKVAIVGTAATAIGAVPALAKYAKELYVIQRTPAYLKQRGQQTTYPDTFKATIANKKGWQFERQINLNRHMTNTVLPGQPNLVNDGWTDMPAYSAVMGSPAHGIVSPTPEDEERRATSFHALDLPHMEAVRDRVSSIVKDKATAESLKPWYPSWCKRPTFSDEYLQSFNYPNVHLVDADGKGPSHVTETSIVVGDMEYPVDIIIFSTGYSVAGGRTGGSPAGRVGVQVLGRNGISMDDKWRRNGPATLHGYATNEFPNLFFSGTAQGTITGNNVFMLGLIARHVTYMIFEAERRVGSGKRAIVEVTKEAEEQHSQEIAKRAPFFSSLSGCTPGYFNGHGQAASEDPEEKKKQARGVVWAEGTVSFLDYMGKWRDEGKLRGLSVTARPSITSNEGGRLSKL
;
A
#
# COMPACT_ATOMS: atom_id res chain seq x y z
N MET A 1 12.78 -16.60 25.67
CA MET A 1 12.21 -17.13 24.42
C MET A 1 13.34 -17.26 23.42
N THR A 2 13.89 -18.46 23.25
CA THR A 2 14.99 -18.75 22.32
C THR A 2 14.41 -18.77 20.91
N SER A 3 14.93 -17.88 20.04
CA SER A 3 14.53 -17.73 18.64
C SER A 3 14.84 -18.99 17.82
N ALA A 4 14.06 -19.23 16.76
CA ALA A 4 14.29 -20.26 15.77
C ALA A 4 15.63 -20.11 14.99
N LEU A 5 16.37 -19.04 15.20
CA LEU A 5 17.72 -18.83 14.68
C LEU A 5 18.74 -19.35 15.69
N SER A 6 18.88 -20.68 15.82
CA SER A 6 19.80 -21.30 16.75
C SER A 6 21.27 -21.33 16.29
N GLN A 7 21.57 -20.86 15.08
CA GLN A 7 22.93 -20.70 14.54
C GLN A 7 23.09 -19.30 13.96
N ASP A 8 24.29 -18.72 14.11
CA ASP A 8 24.64 -17.45 13.48
C ASP A 8 24.60 -17.64 11.95
N PRO A 9 23.72 -16.92 11.20
CA PRO A 9 23.65 -17.05 9.76
C PRO A 9 24.96 -16.85 9.03
N ILE A 10 25.85 -16.02 9.58
CA ILE A 10 27.16 -15.72 8.99
C ILE A 10 28.03 -16.98 8.94
N SER A 11 27.97 -17.82 9.95
CA SER A 11 28.76 -19.06 10.00
C SER A 11 28.29 -20.15 9.03
N SER A 12 27.11 -19.99 8.44
CA SER A 12 26.50 -20.98 7.54
C SER A 12 26.80 -20.77 6.05
N VAL A 13 27.46 -19.66 5.69
CA VAL A 13 27.76 -19.30 4.30
C VAL A 13 29.26 -19.11 4.06
N ASP A 14 29.72 -19.35 2.83
CA ASP A 14 31.09 -19.06 2.42
C ASP A 14 31.35 -17.54 2.44
N PRO A 15 32.29 -17.05 3.28
CA PRO A 15 32.59 -15.62 3.40
C PRO A 15 33.03 -14.97 2.09
N GLN A 16 33.80 -15.68 1.25
CA GLN A 16 34.24 -15.15 -0.04
C GLN A 16 33.07 -14.99 -1.00
N ARG A 17 32.17 -15.96 -1.02
CA ARG A 17 30.95 -15.89 -1.83
C ARG A 17 30.04 -14.74 -1.39
N LEU A 18 29.86 -14.56 -0.08
CA LEU A 18 29.07 -13.48 0.48
C LEU A 18 29.63 -12.10 0.10
N GLU A 19 30.93 -11.92 0.18
CA GLU A 19 31.60 -10.67 -0.22
C GLU A 19 31.44 -10.39 -1.73
N GLN A 20 31.64 -11.39 -2.58
CA GLN A 20 31.42 -11.27 -4.04
C GLN A 20 30.00 -10.82 -4.37
N ILE A 21 29.00 -11.39 -3.71
CA ILE A 21 27.59 -11.05 -3.91
C ILE A 21 27.31 -9.64 -3.45
N ARG A 22 27.78 -9.23 -2.27
CA ARG A 22 27.61 -7.86 -1.76
C ARG A 22 28.23 -6.82 -2.71
N LYS A 23 29.42 -7.10 -3.23
CA LYS A 23 30.08 -6.26 -4.26
C LYS A 23 29.22 -6.16 -5.50
N LYS A 24 28.70 -7.28 -6.02
CA LYS A 24 27.81 -7.30 -7.18
C LYS A 24 26.52 -6.50 -6.93
N TYR A 25 25.93 -6.61 -5.75
CA TYR A 25 24.74 -5.83 -5.37
C TYR A 25 25.04 -4.32 -5.38
N ALA A 26 26.18 -3.90 -4.84
CA ALA A 26 26.59 -2.49 -4.85
C ALA A 26 26.81 -1.95 -6.27
N GLU A 27 27.47 -2.72 -7.15
CA GLU A 27 27.66 -2.37 -8.55
C GLU A 27 26.32 -2.19 -9.27
N GLU A 28 25.39 -3.12 -9.09
CA GLU A 28 24.06 -3.07 -9.69
C GLU A 28 23.19 -1.94 -9.13
N ALA A 29 23.31 -1.63 -7.84
CA ALA A 29 22.64 -0.47 -7.25
C ALA A 29 23.16 0.84 -7.84
N LYS A 30 24.50 0.96 -8.01
CA LYS A 30 25.15 2.14 -8.60
C LYS A 30 24.69 2.44 -10.03
N LYS A 31 24.48 1.42 -10.87
CA LYS A 31 23.94 1.59 -12.24
C LYS A 31 22.58 2.29 -12.27
N ARG A 32 21.80 2.14 -11.20
CA ARG A 32 20.41 2.62 -11.10
C ARG A 32 20.26 3.90 -10.30
N LEU A 33 21.35 4.39 -9.69
CA LEU A 33 21.36 5.68 -9.03
C LEU A 33 21.21 6.81 -10.03
N ARG A 34 20.32 7.76 -9.70
CA ARG A 34 20.08 8.96 -10.49
C ARG A 34 20.09 10.18 -9.57
N PRO A 35 20.75 11.27 -9.98
CA PRO A 35 20.78 12.52 -9.20
C PRO A 35 19.38 13.06 -8.91
N GLU A 36 18.46 12.89 -9.88
CA GLU A 36 17.08 13.37 -9.79
C GLU A 36 16.25 12.62 -8.73
N GLY A 37 16.70 11.43 -8.28
CA GLY A 37 15.96 10.62 -7.32
C GLY A 37 14.50 10.41 -7.75
N ALA A 38 13.54 10.80 -6.90
CA ALA A 38 12.11 10.69 -7.22
C ALA A 38 11.66 11.64 -8.35
N ALA A 39 12.36 12.76 -8.58
CA ALA A 39 12.00 13.73 -9.62
C ALA A 39 12.22 13.20 -11.05
N GLN A 40 12.86 12.03 -11.22
CA GLN A 40 12.90 11.32 -12.51
C GLN A 40 11.50 10.90 -13.00
N PHE A 41 10.50 10.90 -12.12
CA PHE A 41 9.11 10.59 -12.44
C PHE A 41 8.24 11.84 -12.44
N LEU A 42 7.17 11.80 -13.22
CA LEU A 42 6.09 12.77 -13.23
C LEU A 42 4.85 12.08 -12.63
N PRO A 43 4.39 12.49 -11.44
CA PRO A 43 3.08 12.10 -10.95
C PRO A 43 2.00 12.63 -11.91
N LEU A 44 1.06 11.78 -12.33
CA LEU A 44 0.08 12.18 -13.35
C LEU A 44 -0.87 13.31 -12.88
N ASN A 45 -1.10 13.42 -11.57
CA ASN A 45 -1.86 14.53 -11.00
C ASN A 45 -1.12 15.89 -11.00
N GLU A 46 0.17 15.89 -11.33
CA GLU A 46 1.02 17.07 -11.51
C GLU A 46 1.32 17.33 -12.99
N ALA A 47 0.85 16.46 -13.88
CA ALA A 47 0.96 16.67 -15.31
C ALA A 47 0.13 17.90 -15.74
N PRO A 48 0.58 18.67 -16.74
CA PRO A 48 -0.27 19.66 -17.38
C PRO A 48 -1.58 19.05 -17.86
N GLU A 49 -2.63 19.87 -18.06
CA GLU A 49 -3.89 19.44 -18.66
C GLU A 49 -3.69 19.04 -20.12
N ASP A 50 -3.06 17.90 -20.31
CA ASP A 50 -2.71 17.33 -21.59
C ASP A 50 -3.07 15.82 -21.59
N ARG A 51 -2.61 15.13 -22.60
CA ARG A 51 -2.78 13.70 -22.77
C ARG A 51 -2.34 12.84 -21.57
N LEU A 52 -1.35 13.29 -20.76
CA LEU A 52 -0.90 12.55 -19.60
C LEU A 52 -1.84 12.74 -18.41
N HIS A 53 -2.41 13.93 -18.24
CA HIS A 53 -3.39 14.20 -17.18
C HIS A 53 -4.66 13.34 -17.38
N SER A 54 -5.11 13.18 -18.62
CA SER A 54 -6.29 12.34 -18.95
C SER A 54 -6.12 10.86 -18.57
N LEU A 55 -4.88 10.38 -18.34
CA LEU A 55 -4.64 9.03 -17.83
C LEU A 55 -5.10 8.81 -16.38
N LEU A 56 -5.55 9.87 -15.69
CA LEU A 56 -6.16 9.79 -14.35
C LEU A 56 -7.68 9.60 -14.38
N ASP A 57 -8.30 9.81 -15.51
CA ASP A 57 -9.76 9.67 -15.64
C ASP A 57 -10.21 8.28 -15.21
N ASP A 58 -11.41 8.21 -14.64
CA ASP A 58 -12.01 6.96 -14.22
C ASP A 58 -12.81 6.36 -15.38
N PRO A 59 -12.26 5.33 -16.09
CA PRO A 59 -12.95 4.75 -17.24
C PRO A 59 -14.06 3.78 -16.85
N TRP A 60 -14.24 3.52 -15.57
CA TRP A 60 -15.18 2.51 -15.07
C TRP A 60 -16.35 3.09 -14.27
N ALA A 61 -16.34 4.40 -13.99
CA ALA A 61 -17.42 5.05 -13.28
C ALA A 61 -18.67 5.15 -14.16
N ASP A 62 -19.77 4.55 -13.71
CA ASP A 62 -21.08 4.82 -14.29
C ASP A 62 -21.61 6.16 -13.77
N HIS A 63 -21.21 7.23 -14.47
CA HIS A 63 -21.57 8.59 -14.09
C HIS A 63 -23.08 8.85 -14.09
N ALA A 64 -23.82 8.19 -14.98
CA ALA A 64 -25.26 8.35 -15.08
C ALA A 64 -25.96 7.70 -13.89
N ALA A 65 -25.66 6.43 -13.62
CA ALA A 65 -26.22 5.72 -12.46
C ALA A 65 -25.87 6.40 -11.13
N LEU A 66 -24.60 6.78 -10.94
CA LEU A 66 -24.18 7.47 -9.71
C LEU A 66 -24.81 8.84 -9.54
N SER A 67 -25.12 9.55 -10.64
CA SER A 67 -25.76 10.85 -10.58
C SER A 67 -27.28 10.77 -10.34
N ALA A 68 -27.88 9.63 -10.64
CA ALA A 68 -29.31 9.37 -10.35
C ALA A 68 -29.55 9.01 -8.88
N MET A 69 -28.50 8.57 -8.16
CA MET A 69 -28.62 8.23 -6.73
C MET A 69 -28.72 9.50 -5.86
N PRO A 70 -29.53 9.47 -4.78
CA PRO A 70 -29.51 10.54 -3.79
C PRO A 70 -28.12 10.69 -3.17
N SER A 71 -27.66 11.94 -3.03
CA SER A 71 -26.37 12.17 -2.34
C SER A 71 -26.47 11.78 -0.87
N PRO A 72 -25.54 10.96 -0.35
CA PRO A 72 -25.57 10.55 1.04
C PRO A 72 -25.25 11.68 2.03
N ILE A 73 -24.75 12.82 1.53
CA ILE A 73 -24.36 13.98 2.35
C ILE A 73 -25.24 15.21 2.15
N SER A 74 -26.17 15.20 1.20
CA SER A 74 -26.95 16.39 0.81
C SER A 74 -27.86 16.94 1.90
N LYS A 75 -28.26 16.12 2.86
CA LYS A 75 -29.17 16.47 3.96
C LYS A 75 -28.49 16.51 5.32
N GLU A 76 -27.23 16.12 5.40
CA GLU A 76 -26.51 16.00 6.64
C GLU A 76 -25.97 17.37 7.08
N LYS A 77 -26.28 17.78 8.29
CA LYS A 77 -25.69 18.97 8.91
C LYS A 77 -24.39 18.64 9.62
N VAL A 78 -24.35 17.52 10.34
CA VAL A 78 -23.17 16.98 11.04
C VAL A 78 -23.14 15.48 10.87
N ILE A 79 -22.07 14.98 10.30
CA ILE A 79 -21.75 13.55 10.15
C ILE A 79 -21.08 13.06 11.44
N ARG A 80 -21.54 11.96 12.03
CA ARG A 80 -20.86 11.45 13.22
C ARG A 80 -19.50 10.84 12.86
N PHE A 81 -19.44 9.97 11.86
CA PHE A 81 -18.21 9.34 11.38
C PHE A 81 -17.99 9.61 9.88
N PHE A 82 -17.01 10.42 9.57
CA PHE A 82 -16.57 10.67 8.21
C PHE A 82 -15.33 9.82 7.90
N VAL A 83 -15.40 8.99 6.87
CA VAL A 83 -14.34 8.08 6.46
C VAL A 83 -13.86 8.44 5.06
N LEU A 84 -12.61 8.87 4.92
CA LEU A 84 -12.00 9.15 3.63
C LEU A 84 -11.40 7.87 3.05
N GLY A 85 -12.05 7.32 2.04
CA GLY A 85 -11.68 6.10 1.32
C GLY A 85 -12.72 4.99 1.46
N ALA A 86 -13.13 4.40 0.34
CA ALA A 86 -14.05 3.26 0.23
C ALA A 86 -13.34 1.96 -0.23
N GLY A 87 -12.02 1.89 -0.04
CA GLY A 87 -11.24 0.66 -0.11
C GLY A 87 -11.38 -0.18 1.16
N PHE A 88 -10.63 -1.28 1.25
CA PHE A 88 -10.68 -2.15 2.44
C PHE A 88 -10.40 -1.41 3.76
N GLY A 89 -9.56 -0.35 3.74
CA GLY A 89 -9.30 0.43 4.95
C GLY A 89 -10.56 1.09 5.51
N GLY A 90 -11.30 1.79 4.66
CA GLY A 90 -12.55 2.46 5.04
C GLY A 90 -13.66 1.47 5.38
N LEU A 91 -13.83 0.44 4.54
CA LEU A 91 -14.84 -0.61 4.76
C LEU A 91 -14.64 -1.34 6.09
N VAL A 92 -13.43 -1.80 6.38
CA VAL A 92 -13.13 -2.52 7.62
C VAL A 92 -13.29 -1.61 8.83
N SER A 93 -12.92 -0.32 8.72
CA SER A 93 -13.11 0.64 9.82
C SER A 93 -14.60 0.88 10.09
N ALA A 94 -15.42 1.06 9.06
CA ALA A 94 -16.86 1.19 9.20
C ALA A 94 -17.50 -0.07 9.84
N VAL A 95 -17.10 -1.25 9.35
CA VAL A 95 -17.58 -2.53 9.91
C VAL A 95 -17.24 -2.68 11.39
N ARG A 96 -16.01 -2.35 11.81
CA ARG A 96 -15.63 -2.46 13.24
C ARG A 96 -16.36 -1.46 14.13
N LEU A 97 -16.65 -0.24 13.64
CA LEU A 97 -17.51 0.72 14.36
C LEU A 97 -18.94 0.18 14.53
N ILE A 98 -19.50 -0.46 13.49
CA ILE A 98 -20.86 -1.03 13.56
C ILE A 98 -20.89 -2.26 14.49
N GLU A 99 -19.98 -3.22 14.33
CA GLU A 99 -19.96 -4.46 15.11
C GLU A 99 -19.66 -4.23 16.60
N SER A 100 -18.94 -3.17 16.94
CA SER A 100 -18.70 -2.80 18.34
C SER A 100 -19.87 -2.07 18.99
N GLY A 101 -20.90 -1.70 18.24
CA GLY A 101 -22.02 -0.89 18.72
C GLY A 101 -21.69 0.59 18.92
N VAL A 102 -20.52 1.06 18.49
CA VAL A 102 -20.14 2.49 18.52
C VAL A 102 -20.97 3.30 17.54
N ALA A 103 -21.27 2.72 16.39
CA ALA A 103 -22.04 3.39 15.35
C ALA A 103 -23.06 2.45 14.69
N THR A 104 -24.10 3.03 14.14
CA THR A 104 -24.95 2.40 13.13
C THR A 104 -24.46 2.78 11.73
N ALA A 105 -24.86 2.05 10.69
CA ALA A 105 -24.51 2.39 9.31
C ALA A 105 -24.99 3.82 8.92
N ASP A 106 -26.14 4.25 9.48
CA ASP A 106 -26.70 5.57 9.21
C ASP A 106 -25.86 6.73 9.74
N GLU A 107 -24.99 6.48 10.70
CA GLU A 107 -24.11 7.49 11.30
C GLU A 107 -22.73 7.59 10.60
N ILE A 108 -22.49 6.76 9.58
CA ILE A 108 -21.22 6.70 8.84
C ILE A 108 -21.39 7.23 7.44
N ARG A 109 -20.44 8.04 6.97
CA ARG A 109 -20.34 8.46 5.56
C ARG A 109 -18.94 8.18 5.05
N LEU A 110 -18.87 7.41 3.97
CA LEU A 110 -17.63 7.18 3.25
C LEU A 110 -17.54 8.11 2.04
N VAL A 111 -16.35 8.56 1.71
CA VAL A 111 -16.10 9.41 0.54
C VAL A 111 -14.89 8.86 -0.21
N ASP A 112 -15.00 8.64 -1.52
CA ASP A 112 -13.92 8.14 -2.37
C ASP A 112 -13.88 8.84 -3.72
N ALA A 113 -12.69 9.05 -4.25
CA ALA A 113 -12.47 9.59 -5.59
C ALA A 113 -12.86 8.61 -6.72
N ALA A 114 -12.92 7.33 -6.43
CA ALA A 114 -13.33 6.26 -7.34
C ALA A 114 -14.84 6.27 -7.59
N GLY A 115 -15.28 5.64 -8.69
CA GLY A 115 -16.69 5.40 -8.99
C GLY A 115 -17.30 4.18 -8.31
N GLY A 116 -16.57 3.52 -7.38
CA GLY A 116 -17.05 2.31 -6.69
C GLY A 116 -16.12 1.83 -5.57
N PHE A 117 -16.56 0.78 -4.88
CA PHE A 117 -15.81 0.17 -3.79
C PHE A 117 -14.58 -0.61 -4.24
N GLY A 118 -13.59 -0.73 -3.34
CA GLY A 118 -12.43 -1.59 -3.54
C GLY A 118 -11.09 -0.87 -3.45
N GLY A 119 -11.04 0.47 -3.58
CA GLY A 119 -9.80 1.24 -3.52
C GLY A 119 -8.79 0.76 -4.58
N THR A 120 -7.65 0.21 -4.16
CA THR A 120 -6.64 -0.32 -5.10
C THR A 120 -7.23 -1.37 -6.06
N TRP A 121 -8.17 -2.19 -5.63
CA TRP A 121 -8.81 -3.23 -6.45
C TRP A 121 -9.90 -2.68 -7.39
N TYR A 122 -10.41 -1.51 -7.12
CA TYR A 122 -11.25 -0.77 -8.06
C TYR A 122 -10.42 -0.23 -9.23
N TRP A 123 -9.26 0.36 -8.91
CA TRP A 123 -8.39 1.01 -9.89
C TRP A 123 -7.56 0.04 -10.74
N HIS A 124 -7.19 -1.12 -10.19
CA HIS A 124 -6.36 -2.09 -10.91
C HIS A 124 -7.23 -3.17 -11.54
N ARG A 125 -7.48 -3.01 -12.83
CA ARG A 125 -8.26 -3.97 -13.63
C ARG A 125 -7.46 -4.57 -14.79
N TYR A 126 -6.15 -4.44 -14.77
CA TYR A 126 -5.31 -5.01 -15.82
C TYR A 126 -5.38 -6.54 -15.83
N PRO A 127 -5.22 -7.17 -17.03
CA PRO A 127 -5.30 -8.62 -17.18
C PRO A 127 -4.19 -9.32 -16.40
N GLY A 128 -4.46 -10.53 -15.93
CA GLY A 128 -3.52 -11.35 -15.17
C GLY A 128 -3.31 -10.91 -13.71
N LEU A 129 -4.01 -9.88 -13.22
CA LEU A 129 -3.92 -9.44 -11.84
C LEU A 129 -4.58 -10.44 -10.88
N HIS A 130 -3.78 -10.95 -9.96
CA HIS A 130 -4.20 -11.80 -8.85
C HIS A 130 -3.58 -11.28 -7.55
N CYS A 131 -4.16 -11.65 -6.42
CA CYS A 131 -3.46 -11.53 -5.14
C CYS A 131 -2.19 -12.40 -5.19
N ASP A 132 -1.11 -11.94 -4.58
CA ASP A 132 0.12 -12.70 -4.40
C ASP A 132 0.34 -13.12 -2.93
N LEU A 133 -0.63 -12.81 -2.10
CA LEU A 133 -0.81 -13.38 -0.77
C LEU A 133 -2.00 -14.35 -0.83
N GLU A 134 -1.94 -15.37 0.01
CA GLU A 134 -3.04 -16.32 0.12
C GLU A 134 -4.35 -15.58 0.45
N SER A 135 -5.39 -15.81 -0.36
CA SER A 135 -6.68 -15.13 -0.25
C SER A 135 -7.33 -15.29 1.12
N TYR A 136 -7.10 -16.44 1.76
CA TYR A 136 -7.66 -16.77 3.07
C TYR A 136 -7.09 -15.89 4.20
N CYS A 137 -5.87 -15.35 4.00
CA CYS A 137 -5.28 -14.36 4.89
C CYS A 137 -5.55 -12.93 4.44
N TYR A 138 -5.61 -12.71 3.12
CA TYR A 138 -5.62 -11.37 2.55
C TYR A 138 -7.01 -10.73 2.53
N LEU A 139 -8.05 -11.44 2.05
CA LEU A 139 -9.40 -10.91 1.99
C LEU A 139 -9.94 -10.68 3.41
N PRO A 140 -10.39 -9.47 3.75
CA PRO A 140 -10.86 -9.20 5.12
C PRO A 140 -12.24 -9.80 5.36
N LEU A 141 -12.56 -10.06 6.62
CA LEU A 141 -13.91 -10.40 7.06
C LEU A 141 -14.49 -11.67 6.41
N LEU A 142 -13.64 -12.67 6.10
CA LEU A 142 -14.12 -13.93 5.53
C LEU A 142 -14.98 -14.73 6.50
N GLU A 143 -14.64 -14.72 7.79
CA GLU A 143 -15.49 -15.35 8.82
C GLU A 143 -16.83 -14.66 8.94
N GLU A 144 -16.81 -13.33 9.00
CA GLU A 144 -18.01 -12.52 9.17
C GLU A 144 -18.94 -12.57 7.95
N THR A 145 -18.36 -12.62 6.73
CA THR A 145 -19.14 -12.73 5.48
C THR A 145 -19.54 -14.13 5.12
N GLY A 146 -18.82 -15.15 5.63
CA GLY A 146 -18.96 -16.54 5.22
C GLY A 146 -18.52 -16.82 3.78
N TYR A 147 -17.78 -15.88 3.16
CA TYR A 147 -17.34 -16.02 1.78
C TYR A 147 -16.14 -16.96 1.68
N ILE A 148 -16.16 -17.82 0.67
CA ILE A 148 -15.06 -18.72 0.34
C ILE A 148 -14.44 -18.27 -0.97
N PRO A 149 -13.17 -17.82 -0.98
CA PRO A 149 -12.47 -17.44 -2.21
C PRO A 149 -12.35 -18.59 -3.20
N SER A 150 -12.49 -18.33 -4.49
CA SER A 150 -12.46 -19.35 -5.53
C SER A 150 -11.10 -20.03 -5.71
N LYS A 151 -10.02 -19.31 -5.35
CA LYS A 151 -8.62 -19.74 -5.52
C LYS A 151 -7.77 -19.36 -4.33
N LYS A 152 -6.66 -20.08 -4.12
CA LYS A 152 -5.64 -19.72 -3.13
C LYS A 152 -5.18 -18.27 -3.31
N TYR A 153 -5.02 -17.83 -4.55
CA TYR A 153 -4.68 -16.44 -4.90
C TYR A 153 -5.79 -15.90 -5.81
N ALA A 154 -6.75 -15.18 -5.23
CA ALA A 154 -7.94 -14.70 -5.91
C ALA A 154 -7.61 -13.71 -7.03
N PRO A 155 -8.32 -13.72 -8.16
CA PRO A 155 -8.21 -12.72 -9.20
C PRO A 155 -8.78 -11.37 -8.72
N ALA A 156 -8.29 -10.28 -9.30
CA ALA A 156 -8.66 -8.92 -8.90
C ALA A 156 -10.17 -8.64 -8.96
N ALA A 157 -10.87 -9.17 -9.94
CA ALA A 157 -12.32 -9.03 -10.05
C ALA A 157 -13.05 -9.60 -8.82
N GLU A 158 -12.64 -10.78 -8.36
CA GLU A 158 -13.20 -11.43 -7.17
C GLU A 158 -12.92 -10.61 -5.89
N ILE A 159 -11.71 -10.02 -5.79
CA ILE A 159 -11.32 -9.19 -4.64
C ILE A 159 -12.13 -7.90 -4.62
N ARG A 160 -12.37 -7.25 -5.76
CA ARG A 160 -13.23 -6.08 -5.89
C ARG A 160 -14.67 -6.41 -5.49
N GLN A 161 -15.21 -7.50 -6.04
CA GLN A 161 -16.56 -7.99 -5.69
C GLN A 161 -16.68 -8.31 -4.19
N HIS A 162 -15.59 -8.72 -3.54
CA HIS A 162 -15.61 -8.92 -2.10
C HIS A 162 -15.73 -7.61 -1.32
N ALA A 163 -15.12 -6.52 -1.79
CA ALA A 163 -15.32 -5.20 -1.21
C ALA A 163 -16.78 -4.73 -1.35
N GLU A 164 -17.38 -4.95 -2.51
CA GLU A 164 -18.81 -4.69 -2.76
C GLU A 164 -19.72 -5.54 -1.85
N ARG A 165 -19.38 -6.82 -1.66
CA ARG A 165 -20.08 -7.73 -0.73
C ARG A 165 -20.03 -7.25 0.71
N ILE A 166 -18.87 -6.72 1.16
CA ILE A 166 -18.74 -6.12 2.49
C ILE A 166 -19.64 -4.89 2.60
N ALA A 167 -19.60 -3.98 1.63
CA ALA A 167 -20.42 -2.78 1.65
C ALA A 167 -21.91 -3.11 1.75
N SER A 168 -22.39 -4.03 0.91
CA SER A 168 -23.78 -4.46 0.89
C SER A 168 -24.23 -5.13 2.19
N ARG A 169 -23.39 -6.03 2.76
CA ARG A 169 -23.70 -6.72 3.99
C ARG A 169 -23.91 -5.78 5.19
N TRP A 170 -23.14 -4.72 5.28
CA TRP A 170 -23.24 -3.73 6.35
C TRP A 170 -23.99 -2.46 5.94
N LYS A 171 -24.71 -2.48 4.81
CA LYS A 171 -25.57 -1.38 4.32
C LYS A 171 -24.82 -0.06 4.16
N LEU A 172 -23.66 -0.12 3.53
CA LEU A 172 -22.81 1.04 3.26
C LEU A 172 -22.95 1.59 1.83
N ASP A 173 -23.74 0.91 0.96
CA ASP A 173 -23.88 1.26 -0.45
C ASP A 173 -24.43 2.67 -0.63
N ASP A 174 -25.52 3.00 0.06
CA ASP A 174 -26.17 4.31 0.04
C ASP A 174 -25.56 5.34 1.04
N LYS A 175 -24.51 4.95 1.75
CA LYS A 175 -23.76 5.79 2.69
C LYS A 175 -22.43 6.29 2.11
N THR A 176 -22.13 5.97 0.85
CA THR A 176 -20.86 6.26 0.21
C THR A 176 -21.03 7.27 -0.91
N LEU A 177 -20.31 8.39 -0.83
CA LEU A 177 -20.20 9.37 -1.89
C LEU A 177 -18.97 9.07 -2.74
N PHE A 178 -19.20 8.60 -3.96
CA PHE A 178 -18.14 8.32 -4.94
C PHE A 178 -17.78 9.54 -5.78
N ARG A 179 -16.71 9.43 -6.60
CA ARG A 179 -16.21 10.46 -7.53
C ARG A 179 -15.90 11.78 -6.82
N SER A 180 -15.51 11.72 -5.56
CA SER A 180 -15.39 12.89 -4.71
C SER A 180 -14.00 13.03 -4.11
N ASP A 181 -13.40 14.18 -4.35
CA ASP A 181 -12.09 14.55 -3.82
C ASP A 181 -12.26 15.44 -2.61
N VAL A 182 -11.77 15.00 -1.45
CA VAL A 182 -11.64 15.86 -0.28
C VAL A 182 -10.47 16.81 -0.50
N LYS A 183 -10.70 18.10 -0.34
CA LYS A 183 -9.71 19.16 -0.56
C LYS A 183 -9.06 19.61 0.74
N SER A 184 -9.89 19.82 1.77
CA SER A 184 -9.39 20.26 3.06
C SER A 184 -10.25 19.80 4.21
N LEU A 185 -9.60 19.61 5.36
CA LEU A 185 -10.21 19.40 6.67
C LEU A 185 -9.63 20.46 7.62
N TYR A 186 -10.47 21.14 8.38
CA TYR A 186 -10.02 22.01 9.43
C TYR A 186 -10.84 21.86 10.69
N TRP A 187 -10.17 21.82 11.83
CA TRP A 187 -10.78 21.75 13.14
C TRP A 187 -11.34 23.13 13.55
N ASP A 188 -12.58 23.18 13.94
CA ASP A 188 -13.24 24.37 14.44
C ASP A 188 -13.20 24.28 15.99
N ASP A 189 -12.36 25.10 16.61
CA ASP A 189 -12.16 25.06 18.06
C ASP A 189 -13.41 25.52 18.86
N ASP A 190 -14.28 26.36 18.28
CA ASP A 190 -15.50 26.83 18.93
C ASP A 190 -16.60 25.76 18.89
N LYS A 191 -16.80 25.12 17.74
CA LYS A 191 -17.79 24.06 17.53
C LYS A 191 -17.29 22.69 17.96
N GLU A 192 -15.98 22.54 18.03
CA GLU A 192 -15.29 21.26 18.25
C GLU A 192 -15.73 20.17 17.27
N LEU A 193 -15.67 20.54 15.98
CA LEU A 193 -16.03 19.71 14.84
C LEU A 193 -15.03 19.90 13.72
N TRP A 194 -14.89 18.90 12.89
CA TRP A 194 -14.16 18.98 11.62
C TRP A 194 -15.04 19.64 10.55
N ASN A 195 -14.56 20.67 9.90
CA ASN A 195 -15.12 21.23 8.69
C ASN A 195 -14.42 20.61 7.48
N ILE A 196 -15.17 20.09 6.54
CA ILE A 196 -14.67 19.30 5.42
C ILE A 196 -15.17 19.92 4.12
N ASN A 197 -14.25 20.31 3.24
CA ASN A 197 -14.54 20.77 1.90
C ASN A 197 -14.18 19.67 0.90
N LEU A 198 -15.11 19.33 0.03
CA LEU A 198 -14.93 18.31 -1.00
C LEU A 198 -15.61 18.69 -2.30
N SER A 199 -15.13 18.13 -3.40
CA SER A 199 -15.66 18.34 -4.74
C SER A 199 -16.08 17.02 -5.36
N GLU A 200 -17.33 16.94 -5.83
CA GLU A 200 -17.90 15.78 -6.52
C GLU A 200 -17.86 16.00 -8.02
N ARG A 201 -17.21 15.08 -8.74
CA ARG A 201 -17.13 15.08 -10.22
C ARG A 201 -18.33 14.33 -10.79
N ARG A 202 -19.06 14.96 -11.72
CA ARG A 202 -20.27 14.37 -12.32
C ARG A 202 -20.01 13.67 -13.67
N GLY A 203 -18.79 13.64 -14.12
CA GLY A 203 -18.35 13.05 -15.38
C GLY A 203 -17.86 14.08 -16.39
N PRO A 204 -17.35 13.64 -17.54
CA PRO A 204 -16.84 14.51 -18.58
C PRO A 204 -17.88 15.54 -19.02
N GLY A 205 -17.48 16.82 -19.13
CA GLY A 205 -18.35 17.91 -19.55
C GLY A 205 -19.41 18.35 -18.52
N SER A 206 -19.42 17.78 -17.32
CA SER A 206 -20.34 18.16 -16.25
C SER A 206 -19.65 19.06 -15.20
N ASP A 207 -20.43 19.97 -14.60
CA ASP A 207 -19.94 20.80 -13.50
C ASP A 207 -19.61 19.98 -12.26
N THR A 208 -18.56 20.38 -11.56
CA THR A 208 -18.18 19.82 -10.28
C THR A 208 -19.02 20.45 -9.16
N ILE A 209 -19.65 19.61 -8.34
CA ILE A 209 -20.41 20.09 -7.18
C ILE A 209 -19.49 20.25 -5.97
N GLN A 210 -19.54 21.43 -5.35
CA GLN A 210 -18.81 21.69 -4.11
C GLN A 210 -19.70 21.38 -2.91
N HIS A 211 -19.16 20.60 -1.96
CA HIS A 211 -19.83 20.27 -0.71
C HIS A 211 -19.01 20.77 0.47
N LYS A 212 -19.73 21.26 1.49
CA LYS A 212 -19.16 21.59 2.79
C LYS A 212 -19.96 20.87 3.87
N VAL A 213 -19.30 20.01 4.63
CA VAL A 213 -19.89 19.21 5.70
C VAL A 213 -19.13 19.35 7.00
N HIS A 214 -19.78 18.99 8.11
CA HIS A 214 -19.16 18.92 9.43
C HIS A 214 -19.09 17.46 9.88
N ALA A 215 -18.05 17.10 10.63
CA ALA A 215 -17.94 15.76 11.20
C ALA A 215 -17.44 15.78 12.64
N GLN A 216 -17.95 14.84 13.46
CA GLN A 216 -17.46 14.64 14.82
C GLN A 216 -16.15 13.85 14.83
N TYR A 217 -16.09 12.75 14.11
CA TYR A 217 -14.92 11.89 13.96
C TYR A 217 -14.52 11.82 12.48
N VAL A 218 -13.21 11.85 12.24
CA VAL A 218 -12.64 11.69 10.90
C VAL A 218 -11.67 10.53 10.88
N TYR A 219 -11.77 9.66 9.88
CA TYR A 219 -10.84 8.57 9.64
C TYR A 219 -10.24 8.68 8.23
N LEU A 220 -8.93 8.93 8.15
CA LEU A 220 -8.21 8.97 6.87
C LEU A 220 -7.79 7.54 6.50
N ALA A 221 -8.64 6.85 5.74
CA ALA A 221 -8.45 5.49 5.28
C ALA A 221 -7.95 5.39 3.83
N ALA A 222 -7.59 6.51 3.23
CA ALA A 222 -7.06 6.53 1.87
C ALA A 222 -5.72 5.79 1.79
N GLY A 223 -5.58 4.95 0.76
CA GLY A 223 -4.40 4.13 0.55
C GLY A 223 -3.18 4.94 0.09
N VAL A 224 -2.03 4.25 0.00
CA VAL A 224 -0.76 4.85 -0.44
C VAL A 224 -0.57 4.84 -1.97
N LEU A 225 -1.37 4.08 -2.71
CA LEU A 225 -1.28 3.95 -4.17
C LEU A 225 -2.35 4.85 -4.83
N THR A 226 -2.21 6.17 -4.68
CA THR A 226 -3.19 7.16 -5.13
C THR A 226 -2.70 8.03 -6.28
N LYS A 227 -1.37 8.18 -6.45
CA LYS A 227 -0.74 9.07 -7.43
C LYS A 227 0.07 8.27 -8.45
N PRO A 228 -0.56 7.74 -9.53
CA PRO A 228 0.16 7.06 -10.60
C PRO A 228 1.22 7.99 -11.20
N GLN A 229 2.35 7.43 -11.64
CA GLN A 229 3.46 8.21 -12.18
C GLN A 229 4.03 7.56 -13.44
N VAL A 230 4.53 8.39 -14.33
CA VAL A 230 5.29 7.98 -15.52
C VAL A 230 6.72 8.51 -15.45
N PRO A 231 7.72 7.84 -16.03
CA PRO A 231 9.04 8.42 -16.13
C PRO A 231 9.03 9.65 -17.04
N ARG A 232 9.88 10.64 -16.73
CA ARG A 232 10.08 11.84 -17.56
C ARG A 232 10.91 11.46 -18.78
N ILE A 233 10.26 10.97 -19.85
CA ILE A 233 10.90 10.56 -21.09
C ILE A 233 10.77 11.67 -22.12
N PRO A 234 11.88 12.22 -22.67
CA PRO A 234 11.82 13.20 -23.75
C PRO A 234 11.00 12.68 -24.94
N GLY A 235 10.18 13.54 -25.55
CA GLY A 235 9.37 13.20 -26.71
C GLY A 235 8.09 12.40 -26.43
N LEU A 236 7.78 12.03 -25.19
CA LEU A 236 6.62 11.19 -24.87
C LEU A 236 5.30 11.75 -25.42
N LEU A 237 5.10 13.07 -25.39
CA LEU A 237 3.89 13.72 -25.88
C LEU A 237 3.77 13.74 -27.41
N SER A 238 4.88 13.58 -28.15
CA SER A 238 4.86 13.50 -29.62
C SER A 238 4.45 12.13 -30.15
N PHE A 239 4.39 11.11 -29.30
CA PHE A 239 4.01 9.77 -29.71
C PHE A 239 2.57 9.72 -30.22
N LYS A 240 2.36 9.18 -31.42
CA LYS A 240 1.06 9.15 -32.11
C LYS A 240 0.21 7.90 -31.79
N GLY A 241 0.85 6.84 -31.28
CA GLY A 241 0.17 5.63 -30.84
C GLY A 241 -0.57 5.79 -29.51
N ASP A 242 -1.13 4.75 -28.98
CA ASP A 242 -1.86 4.76 -27.71
C ASP A 242 -0.91 4.73 -26.51
N ILE A 243 -1.25 5.50 -25.48
CA ILE A 243 -0.53 5.54 -24.20
C ILE A 243 -1.54 5.34 -23.08
N PHE A 244 -1.25 4.44 -22.12
CA PHE A 244 -1.99 4.38 -20.88
C PHE A 244 -1.14 3.83 -19.71
N HIS A 245 -1.59 4.12 -18.49
CA HIS A 245 -0.99 3.58 -17.27
C HIS A 245 -1.79 2.34 -16.81
N THR A 246 -1.10 1.33 -16.29
CA THR A 246 -1.74 0.07 -15.85
C THR A 246 -2.79 0.25 -14.75
N SER A 247 -2.77 1.35 -14.00
CA SER A 247 -3.82 1.69 -13.04
C SER A 247 -5.12 2.15 -13.67
N ARG A 248 -5.11 2.42 -14.96
CA ARG A 248 -6.26 2.78 -15.81
C ARG A 248 -6.15 1.99 -17.09
N TRP A 249 -6.27 0.67 -16.98
CA TRP A 249 -6.15 -0.22 -18.13
C TRP A 249 -7.19 0.13 -19.18
N ASN A 250 -6.74 0.34 -20.42
CA ASN A 250 -7.61 0.76 -21.50
C ASN A 250 -8.06 -0.44 -22.35
N TYR A 251 -9.20 -1.02 -21.99
CA TYR A 251 -9.78 -2.13 -22.75
C TYR A 251 -10.34 -1.73 -24.11
N ALA A 252 -10.64 -0.44 -24.35
CA ALA A 252 -11.03 0.02 -25.68
C ALA A 252 -9.87 -0.12 -26.69
N VAL A 253 -8.62 -0.01 -26.22
CA VAL A 253 -7.41 -0.21 -27.03
C VAL A 253 -7.04 -1.69 -27.13
N THR A 254 -7.09 -2.43 -26.02
CA THR A 254 -6.56 -3.81 -25.96
C THR A 254 -7.61 -4.88 -26.33
N GLY A 255 -8.86 -4.53 -26.32
CA GLY A 255 -9.96 -5.51 -26.34
C GLY A 255 -10.16 -6.18 -24.98
N GLY A 256 -11.21 -6.98 -24.87
CA GLY A 256 -11.56 -7.70 -23.66
C GLY A 256 -12.21 -6.84 -22.56
N SER A 257 -12.20 -7.40 -21.35
CA SER A 257 -12.69 -6.74 -20.12
C SER A 257 -11.92 -7.30 -18.91
N GLN A 258 -12.26 -6.87 -17.71
CA GLN A 258 -11.70 -7.45 -16.49
C GLN A 258 -12.10 -8.93 -16.31
N GLU A 259 -13.28 -9.27 -16.76
CA GLU A 259 -13.88 -10.63 -16.70
C GLU A 259 -13.46 -11.49 -17.90
N ASP A 260 -13.43 -10.91 -19.11
CA ASP A 260 -12.94 -11.53 -20.34
C ASP A 260 -11.60 -10.93 -20.73
N GLN A 261 -10.52 -11.63 -20.43
CA GLN A 261 -9.16 -11.16 -20.71
C GLN A 261 -8.67 -11.50 -22.12
N SER A 262 -9.57 -11.60 -23.09
CA SER A 262 -9.28 -11.83 -24.51
C SER A 262 -8.84 -10.54 -25.20
N LEU A 263 -7.54 -10.23 -25.20
CA LEU A 263 -6.96 -8.99 -25.72
C LEU A 263 -6.81 -9.03 -27.24
N ILE A 264 -7.88 -9.37 -27.96
CA ILE A 264 -7.83 -9.74 -29.38
C ILE A 264 -7.43 -8.60 -30.33
N THR A 265 -7.66 -7.34 -29.93
CA THR A 265 -7.24 -6.16 -30.71
C THR A 265 -5.72 -5.95 -30.75
N LEU A 266 -4.98 -6.71 -29.95
CA LEU A 266 -3.51 -6.63 -29.97
C LEU A 266 -2.85 -7.54 -31.02
N ARG A 267 -3.59 -8.37 -31.74
CA ARG A 267 -3.01 -9.40 -32.65
C ARG A 267 -2.16 -8.82 -33.78
N ASP A 268 -2.44 -7.61 -34.20
CA ASP A 268 -1.68 -6.88 -35.20
C ASP A 268 -0.80 -5.75 -34.63
N LYS A 269 -0.79 -5.57 -33.31
CA LYS A 269 -0.12 -4.47 -32.62
C LYS A 269 1.23 -4.85 -32.02
N LYS A 270 2.18 -3.93 -32.12
CA LYS A 270 3.45 -3.95 -31.41
C LYS A 270 3.28 -3.15 -30.10
N VAL A 271 3.54 -3.78 -28.99
CA VAL A 271 3.26 -3.23 -27.65
C VAL A 271 4.57 -3.10 -26.87
N ALA A 272 4.82 -1.93 -26.28
CA ALA A 272 5.84 -1.76 -25.26
C ALA A 272 5.19 -1.67 -23.87
N ILE A 273 5.67 -2.47 -22.91
CA ILE A 273 5.36 -2.29 -21.50
C ILE A 273 6.60 -1.79 -20.75
N VAL A 274 6.50 -0.63 -20.13
CA VAL A 274 7.61 0.01 -19.42
C VAL A 274 7.54 -0.32 -17.93
N GLY A 275 8.55 -1.06 -17.45
CA GLY A 275 8.64 -1.52 -16.06
C GLY A 275 8.35 -3.01 -15.90
N THR A 276 9.03 -3.63 -14.94
CA THR A 276 9.03 -5.08 -14.68
C THR A 276 8.68 -5.44 -13.24
N ALA A 277 8.02 -4.52 -12.50
CA ALA A 277 7.58 -4.76 -11.12
C ALA A 277 6.23 -5.51 -11.06
N ALA A 278 5.62 -5.58 -9.89
CA ALA A 278 4.45 -6.40 -9.57
C ALA A 278 3.31 -6.35 -10.62
N THR A 279 3.06 -5.19 -11.21
CA THR A 279 2.00 -5.03 -12.22
C THR A 279 2.38 -5.71 -13.54
N ALA A 280 3.59 -5.50 -14.03
CA ALA A 280 4.06 -6.14 -15.26
C ALA A 280 4.13 -7.68 -15.13
N ILE A 281 4.45 -8.18 -13.94
CA ILE A 281 4.47 -9.62 -13.64
C ILE A 281 3.10 -10.28 -13.91
N GLY A 282 2.00 -9.56 -13.65
CA GLY A 282 0.66 -10.01 -14.02
C GLY A 282 0.31 -9.78 -15.49
N ALA A 283 0.63 -8.59 -16.02
CA ALA A 283 0.18 -8.18 -17.34
C ALA A 283 0.95 -8.83 -18.50
N VAL A 284 2.27 -9.04 -18.36
CA VAL A 284 3.12 -9.60 -19.44
C VAL A 284 2.63 -10.96 -19.94
N PRO A 285 2.27 -11.94 -19.10
CA PRO A 285 1.77 -13.21 -19.59
C PRO A 285 0.48 -13.10 -20.42
N ALA A 286 -0.39 -12.15 -20.06
CA ALA A 286 -1.62 -11.90 -20.81
C ALA A 286 -1.31 -11.22 -22.16
N LEU A 287 -0.47 -10.18 -22.14
CA LEU A 287 -0.04 -9.49 -23.37
C LEU A 287 0.70 -10.42 -24.33
N ALA A 288 1.56 -11.29 -23.82
CA ALA A 288 2.35 -12.25 -24.61
C ALA A 288 1.49 -13.18 -25.48
N LYS A 289 0.28 -13.50 -25.05
CA LYS A 289 -0.66 -14.37 -25.77
C LYS A 289 -1.31 -13.71 -26.98
N TYR A 290 -1.35 -12.37 -27.01
CA TYR A 290 -2.16 -11.63 -28.00
C TYR A 290 -1.36 -10.61 -28.81
N ALA A 291 -0.35 -9.95 -28.25
CA ALA A 291 0.42 -8.96 -28.97
C ALA A 291 1.19 -9.58 -30.17
N LYS A 292 1.22 -8.87 -31.31
CA LYS A 292 2.06 -9.23 -32.45
C LYS A 292 3.52 -9.28 -32.04
N GLU A 293 4.00 -8.22 -31.37
CA GLU A 293 5.32 -8.12 -30.75
C GLU A 293 5.14 -7.46 -29.39
N LEU A 294 5.79 -7.98 -28.36
CA LEU A 294 5.78 -7.44 -27.01
C LEU A 294 7.20 -7.10 -26.56
N TYR A 295 7.48 -5.81 -26.39
CA TYR A 295 8.74 -5.30 -25.87
C TYR A 295 8.58 -5.00 -24.37
N VAL A 296 9.28 -5.77 -23.53
CA VAL A 296 9.28 -5.59 -22.07
C VAL A 296 10.49 -4.76 -21.69
N ILE A 297 10.26 -3.46 -21.42
CA ILE A 297 11.35 -2.51 -21.12
C ILE A 297 11.72 -2.62 -19.64
N GLN A 298 12.92 -3.15 -19.38
CA GLN A 298 13.42 -3.43 -18.05
C GLN A 298 14.48 -2.43 -17.60
N ARG A 299 14.26 -1.78 -16.45
CA ARG A 299 15.30 -1.04 -15.74
C ARG A 299 15.97 -1.87 -14.65
N THR A 300 15.20 -2.68 -13.97
CA THR A 300 15.65 -3.53 -12.86
C THR A 300 14.88 -4.84 -12.93
N PRO A 301 15.55 -6.00 -13.00
CA PRO A 301 14.88 -7.28 -12.97
C PRO A 301 14.08 -7.47 -11.67
N ALA A 302 12.95 -8.14 -11.77
CA ALA A 302 12.12 -8.42 -10.60
C ALA A 302 12.63 -9.64 -9.81
N TYR A 303 12.52 -9.57 -8.50
CA TYR A 303 12.54 -10.78 -7.68
C TYR A 303 11.31 -11.62 -8.01
N LEU A 304 11.46 -12.90 -8.37
CA LEU A 304 10.33 -13.70 -8.79
C LEU A 304 10.41 -15.16 -8.30
N LYS A 305 9.48 -15.52 -7.42
CA LYS A 305 9.22 -16.92 -7.04
C LYS A 305 7.96 -17.46 -7.71
N GLN A 306 7.78 -18.76 -7.60
CA GLN A 306 6.54 -19.42 -7.98
C GLN A 306 5.40 -18.95 -7.07
N ARG A 307 4.20 -18.74 -7.64
CA ARG A 307 2.99 -18.44 -6.87
C ARG A 307 2.34 -19.71 -6.33
N GLY A 308 2.29 -20.77 -7.16
CA GLY A 308 1.66 -22.03 -6.81
C GLY A 308 0.14 -21.89 -6.69
N GLN A 309 -0.50 -21.38 -7.75
CA GLN A 309 -1.95 -21.20 -7.80
C GLN A 309 -2.72 -22.51 -7.60
N GLN A 310 -3.78 -22.47 -6.81
CA GLN A 310 -4.64 -23.62 -6.51
C GLN A 310 -6.12 -23.20 -6.52
N THR A 311 -6.99 -24.11 -6.96
CA THR A 311 -8.44 -23.94 -6.83
C THR A 311 -8.86 -24.26 -5.40
N THR A 312 -9.77 -23.45 -4.85
CA THR A 312 -10.39 -23.72 -3.55
C THR A 312 -11.59 -24.64 -3.71
N TYR A 313 -11.57 -25.75 -3.04
CA TYR A 313 -12.72 -26.65 -2.96
C TYR A 313 -13.46 -26.36 -1.65
N PRO A 314 -14.74 -25.91 -1.70
CA PRO A 314 -15.47 -25.41 -0.53
C PRO A 314 -15.54 -26.40 0.65
N ASP A 315 -15.77 -27.67 0.39
CA ASP A 315 -15.88 -28.68 1.45
C ASP A 315 -14.52 -28.93 2.12
N THR A 316 -13.45 -29.04 1.33
CA THR A 316 -12.08 -29.16 1.85
C THR A 316 -11.72 -27.92 2.65
N PHE A 317 -12.02 -26.73 2.14
CA PHE A 317 -11.76 -25.47 2.82
C PHE A 317 -12.44 -25.41 4.20
N LYS A 318 -13.73 -25.75 4.27
CA LYS A 318 -14.47 -25.81 5.55
C LYS A 318 -13.89 -26.84 6.51
N ALA A 319 -13.52 -28.03 6.00
CA ALA A 319 -13.02 -29.10 6.84
C ALA A 319 -11.59 -28.86 7.36
N THR A 320 -10.72 -28.18 6.59
CA THR A 320 -9.28 -28.09 6.91
C THR A 320 -8.82 -26.69 7.31
N ILE A 321 -9.50 -25.64 6.85
CA ILE A 321 -9.09 -24.24 7.08
C ILE A 321 -10.11 -23.53 7.96
N ALA A 322 -11.37 -23.46 7.54
CA ALA A 322 -12.43 -22.73 8.22
C ALA A 322 -13.21 -23.63 9.21
N ASN A 323 -12.52 -24.52 9.91
CA ASN A 323 -13.12 -25.56 10.76
C ASN A 323 -13.37 -25.11 12.21
N LYS A 324 -13.01 -23.87 12.57
CA LYS A 324 -13.21 -23.31 13.92
C LYS A 324 -13.34 -21.79 13.88
N LYS A 325 -13.97 -21.23 14.89
CA LYS A 325 -14.03 -19.76 15.06
C LYS A 325 -12.63 -19.18 15.28
N GLY A 326 -12.33 -18.03 14.66
CA GLY A 326 -11.02 -17.37 14.76
C GLY A 326 -9.96 -17.93 13.79
N TRP A 327 -10.34 -18.86 12.90
CA TRP A 327 -9.42 -19.50 11.95
C TRP A 327 -8.66 -18.48 11.09
N GLN A 328 -9.35 -17.41 10.64
CA GLN A 328 -8.74 -16.40 9.77
C GLN A 328 -7.67 -15.61 10.50
N PHE A 329 -7.99 -15.14 11.71
CA PHE A 329 -7.03 -14.39 12.52
C PHE A 329 -5.81 -15.24 12.91
N GLU A 330 -6.02 -16.50 13.32
CA GLU A 330 -4.93 -17.44 13.62
C GLU A 330 -3.99 -17.62 12.42
N ARG A 331 -4.57 -17.80 11.23
CA ARG A 331 -3.81 -17.95 9.99
C ARG A 331 -3.03 -16.69 9.63
N GLN A 332 -3.61 -15.51 9.82
CA GLN A 332 -2.95 -14.22 9.63
C GLN A 332 -1.79 -14.03 10.63
N ILE A 333 -1.95 -14.39 11.89
CA ILE A 333 -0.88 -14.37 12.90
C ILE A 333 0.23 -15.35 12.52
N ASN A 334 -0.13 -16.57 12.09
CA ASN A 334 0.85 -17.57 11.65
C ASN A 334 1.72 -17.03 10.50
N LEU A 335 1.10 -16.44 9.47
CA LEU A 335 1.82 -15.79 8.36
C LEU A 335 2.81 -14.73 8.87
N ASN A 336 2.36 -13.84 9.75
CA ASN A 336 3.20 -12.78 10.27
C ASN A 336 4.35 -13.30 11.15
N ARG A 337 4.14 -14.40 11.89
CA ARG A 337 5.23 -15.05 12.64
C ARG A 337 6.33 -15.58 11.74
N HIS A 338 5.98 -16.19 10.60
CA HIS A 338 6.97 -16.60 9.60
C HIS A 338 7.73 -15.40 9.04
N MET A 339 7.02 -14.33 8.65
CA MET A 339 7.63 -13.12 8.09
C MET A 339 8.53 -12.37 9.09
N THR A 340 8.31 -12.51 10.40
CA THR A 340 9.09 -11.83 11.45
C THR A 340 10.03 -12.77 12.22
N ASN A 341 10.19 -14.00 11.76
CA ASN A 341 11.03 -15.05 12.39
C ASN A 341 10.65 -15.31 13.86
N THR A 342 9.35 -15.34 14.18
CA THR A 342 8.82 -15.55 15.54
C THR A 342 7.94 -16.79 15.66
N VAL A 343 8.14 -17.74 14.75
CA VAL A 343 7.43 -19.02 14.78
C VAL A 343 7.75 -19.78 16.07
N LEU A 344 6.72 -20.27 16.73
CA LEU A 344 6.88 -21.03 17.96
C LEU A 344 7.34 -22.46 17.67
N PRO A 345 8.13 -23.09 18.53
CA PRO A 345 8.53 -24.49 18.38
C PRO A 345 7.30 -25.41 18.19
N GLY A 346 7.34 -26.24 17.16
CA GLY A 346 6.25 -27.15 16.82
C GLY A 346 5.02 -26.51 16.15
N GLN A 347 5.01 -25.20 15.93
CA GLN A 347 3.92 -24.55 15.23
C GLN A 347 3.98 -24.83 13.72
N PRO A 348 2.90 -25.39 13.11
CA PRO A 348 2.88 -25.65 11.68
C PRO A 348 2.87 -24.36 10.86
N ASN A 349 3.41 -24.42 9.64
CA ASN A 349 3.23 -23.36 8.65
C ASN A 349 1.85 -23.54 7.99
N LEU A 350 0.89 -22.73 8.39
CA LEU A 350 -0.50 -22.85 7.91
C LEU A 350 -0.65 -22.36 6.47
N VAL A 351 0.14 -21.40 6.03
CA VAL A 351 0.05 -20.79 4.69
C VAL A 351 0.93 -21.53 3.69
N ASN A 352 2.15 -21.84 4.08
CA ASN A 352 3.14 -22.60 3.33
C ASN A 352 3.27 -22.12 1.86
N ASP A 353 3.73 -20.89 1.70
CA ASP A 353 3.96 -20.25 0.40
C ASP A 353 5.26 -19.46 0.38
N GLY A 354 5.53 -18.78 -0.73
CA GLY A 354 6.74 -18.00 -0.90
C GLY A 354 6.94 -16.87 0.12
N TRP A 355 5.88 -16.36 0.75
CA TRP A 355 5.97 -15.35 1.80
C TRP A 355 6.46 -15.92 3.12
N THR A 356 6.15 -17.17 3.39
CA THR A 356 6.57 -17.84 4.63
C THR A 356 7.99 -18.43 4.56
N ASP A 357 8.62 -18.35 3.39
CA ASP A 357 9.96 -18.87 3.08
C ASP A 357 10.93 -17.73 2.71
N MET A 358 10.90 -16.64 3.47
CA MET A 358 11.72 -15.45 3.24
C MET A 358 12.20 -14.84 4.56
N PRO A 359 13.05 -15.54 5.33
CA PRO A 359 13.43 -15.08 6.67
C PRO A 359 14.17 -13.72 6.65
N ALA A 360 14.96 -13.44 5.61
CA ALA A 360 15.67 -12.17 5.46
C ALA A 360 14.73 -10.96 5.20
N TYR A 361 13.48 -11.20 4.79
CA TYR A 361 12.52 -10.11 4.59
C TYR A 361 12.12 -9.41 5.90
N SER A 362 12.41 -10.02 7.04
CA SER A 362 12.33 -9.39 8.37
C SER A 362 13.20 -8.13 8.49
N ALA A 363 14.20 -7.93 7.64
CA ALA A 363 14.98 -6.68 7.55
C ALA A 363 14.11 -5.44 7.26
N VAL A 364 12.97 -5.62 6.58
CA VAL A 364 11.98 -4.56 6.33
C VAL A 364 10.88 -4.55 7.38
N MET A 365 10.45 -5.73 7.81
CA MET A 365 9.24 -5.88 8.63
C MET A 365 9.51 -5.80 10.13
N GLY A 366 10.76 -5.92 10.52
CA GLY A 366 11.15 -6.05 11.92
C GLY A 366 11.12 -7.49 12.42
N SER A 367 11.90 -7.75 13.47
CA SER A 367 11.92 -9.03 14.18
C SER A 367 12.46 -8.84 15.60
N PRO A 368 11.81 -9.41 16.63
CA PRO A 368 12.32 -9.35 18.00
C PRO A 368 13.56 -10.22 18.22
N ALA A 369 13.88 -11.11 17.29
CA ALA A 369 15.03 -11.99 17.38
C ALA A 369 16.38 -11.24 17.45
N HIS A 370 16.39 -9.99 16.99
CA HIS A 370 17.60 -9.16 16.97
C HIS A 370 17.66 -8.09 18.07
N GLY A 371 16.60 -7.93 18.86
CA GLY A 371 16.53 -6.91 19.92
C GLY A 371 16.63 -5.47 19.40
N ILE A 372 16.84 -4.53 20.33
CA ILE A 372 17.19 -3.14 20.01
C ILE A 372 18.67 -3.10 19.67
N VAL A 373 19.00 -2.52 18.53
CA VAL A 373 20.36 -2.46 17.98
C VAL A 373 21.04 -1.20 18.44
N SER A 374 22.28 -1.33 18.87
CA SER A 374 23.15 -0.17 19.14
C SER A 374 23.41 0.59 17.84
N PRO A 375 23.38 1.93 17.86
CA PRO A 375 23.68 2.75 16.69
C PRO A 375 25.19 2.90 16.48
N THR A 376 25.92 1.78 16.50
CA THR A 376 27.37 1.78 16.20
C THR A 376 27.58 1.22 14.80
N PRO A 377 28.59 1.74 14.05
CA PRO A 377 28.89 1.23 12.71
C PRO A 377 29.15 -0.29 12.70
N GLU A 378 29.78 -0.82 13.74
CA GLU A 378 30.11 -2.23 13.86
C GLU A 378 28.85 -3.10 14.02
N ASP A 379 27.90 -2.68 14.85
CA ASP A 379 26.64 -3.40 15.06
C ASP A 379 25.73 -3.33 13.83
N GLU A 380 25.70 -2.18 13.16
CA GLU A 380 24.96 -1.99 11.93
C GLU A 380 25.52 -2.86 10.78
N GLU A 381 26.86 -2.90 10.61
CA GLU A 381 27.52 -3.72 9.60
C GLU A 381 27.35 -5.22 9.88
N ARG A 382 27.54 -5.65 11.14
CA ARG A 382 27.31 -7.04 11.55
C ARG A 382 25.89 -7.48 11.23
N ARG A 383 24.91 -6.62 11.47
CA ARG A 383 23.51 -6.88 11.15
C ARG A 383 23.27 -6.98 9.65
N ALA A 384 23.77 -6.01 8.87
CA ALA A 384 23.66 -6.05 7.42
C ALA A 384 24.26 -7.34 6.87
N THR A 385 25.43 -7.73 7.36
CA THR A 385 26.10 -8.98 6.98
C THR A 385 25.25 -10.20 7.34
N SER A 386 24.64 -10.24 8.52
CA SER A 386 23.76 -11.32 8.97
C SER A 386 22.54 -11.46 8.07
N PHE A 387 21.89 -10.36 7.68
CA PHE A 387 20.78 -10.41 6.74
C PHE A 387 21.20 -10.87 5.34
N HIS A 388 22.36 -10.43 4.85
CA HIS A 388 22.88 -10.90 3.57
C HIS A 388 23.20 -12.40 3.59
N ALA A 389 23.78 -12.91 4.68
CA ALA A 389 24.05 -14.34 4.86
C ALA A 389 22.75 -15.16 4.86
N LEU A 390 21.73 -14.66 5.58
CA LEU A 390 20.42 -15.29 5.66
C LEU A 390 19.69 -15.31 4.29
N ASP A 391 19.91 -14.29 3.47
CA ASP A 391 19.27 -14.10 2.16
C ASP A 391 19.95 -14.87 1.01
N LEU A 392 21.23 -15.12 1.14
CA LEU A 392 22.07 -15.63 0.04
C LEU A 392 21.56 -16.93 -0.57
N PRO A 393 21.29 -18.01 0.19
CA PRO A 393 20.79 -19.26 -0.39
C PRO A 393 19.45 -19.07 -1.10
N HIS A 394 18.60 -18.24 -0.54
CA HIS A 394 17.30 -17.92 -1.07
C HIS A 394 17.38 -17.18 -2.41
N MET A 395 18.24 -16.15 -2.50
CA MET A 395 18.42 -15.39 -3.73
C MET A 395 19.16 -16.18 -4.82
N GLU A 396 20.03 -17.11 -4.45
CA GLU A 396 20.62 -18.04 -5.41
C GLU A 396 19.56 -18.95 -6.02
N ALA A 397 18.68 -19.56 -5.20
CA ALA A 397 17.56 -20.35 -5.70
C ALA A 397 16.62 -19.54 -6.65
N VAL A 398 16.41 -18.25 -6.37
CA VAL A 398 15.63 -17.37 -7.26
C VAL A 398 16.31 -17.19 -8.60
N ARG A 399 17.64 -16.98 -8.62
CA ARG A 399 18.43 -16.84 -9.88
C ARG A 399 18.50 -18.15 -10.66
N ASP A 400 18.66 -19.27 -9.97
CA ASP A 400 18.66 -20.62 -10.58
C ASP A 400 17.32 -20.94 -11.23
N ARG A 401 16.20 -20.54 -10.59
CA ARG A 401 14.88 -20.67 -11.18
C ARG A 401 14.75 -19.90 -12.49
N VAL A 402 15.31 -18.69 -12.60
CA VAL A 402 15.33 -17.93 -13.87
C VAL A 402 16.06 -18.73 -14.93
N SER A 403 17.27 -19.23 -14.64
CA SER A 403 18.08 -20.01 -15.57
C SER A 403 17.41 -21.31 -15.99
N SER A 404 16.63 -21.95 -15.11
CA SER A 404 15.96 -23.21 -15.42
C SER A 404 14.73 -23.06 -16.32
N ILE A 405 14.12 -21.88 -16.36
CA ILE A 405 12.86 -21.64 -17.08
C ILE A 405 13.11 -20.91 -18.42
N VAL A 406 13.95 -19.86 -18.43
CA VAL A 406 14.19 -19.03 -19.60
C VAL A 406 15.26 -19.69 -20.48
N LYS A 407 14.90 -20.04 -21.72
CA LYS A 407 15.74 -20.82 -22.62
C LYS A 407 16.91 -20.03 -23.21
N ASP A 408 16.66 -18.77 -23.59
CA ASP A 408 17.73 -17.89 -24.08
C ASP A 408 18.59 -17.43 -22.89
N LYS A 409 19.90 -17.77 -22.98
CA LYS A 409 20.84 -17.51 -21.88
C LYS A 409 21.05 -16.03 -21.61
N ALA A 410 21.06 -15.19 -22.63
CA ALA A 410 21.27 -13.76 -22.49
C ALA A 410 20.07 -13.11 -21.78
N THR A 411 18.86 -13.46 -22.20
CA THR A 411 17.61 -13.05 -21.54
C THR A 411 17.56 -13.56 -20.10
N ALA A 412 17.94 -14.81 -19.84
CA ALA A 412 17.97 -15.37 -18.51
C ALA A 412 18.92 -14.57 -17.59
N GLU A 413 20.13 -14.25 -18.05
CA GLU A 413 21.08 -13.43 -17.25
C GLU A 413 20.52 -12.05 -16.93
N SER A 414 19.90 -11.38 -17.91
CA SER A 414 19.29 -10.05 -17.73
C SER A 414 18.08 -10.05 -16.78
N LEU A 415 17.38 -11.19 -16.64
CA LEU A 415 16.25 -11.34 -15.73
C LEU A 415 16.64 -11.70 -14.29
N LYS A 416 17.91 -11.99 -14.00
CA LYS A 416 18.38 -12.32 -12.63
C LYS A 416 18.40 -11.09 -11.73
N PRO A 417 17.73 -11.12 -10.56
CA PRO A 417 17.79 -10.02 -9.61
C PRO A 417 19.14 -10.02 -8.86
N TRP A 418 19.86 -8.90 -8.95
CA TRP A 418 21.11 -8.66 -8.22
C TRP A 418 20.92 -7.58 -7.17
N TYR A 419 20.12 -7.90 -6.15
CA TYR A 419 19.87 -7.10 -4.96
C TYR A 419 19.29 -8.01 -3.86
N PRO A 420 19.40 -7.63 -2.58
CA PRO A 420 18.78 -8.38 -1.47
C PRO A 420 17.25 -8.45 -1.59
N SER A 421 16.65 -9.55 -1.16
CA SER A 421 15.19 -9.78 -1.27
C SER A 421 14.35 -8.68 -0.62
N TRP A 422 14.84 -8.05 0.43
CA TRP A 422 14.14 -6.98 1.15
C TRP A 422 14.21 -5.60 0.49
N CYS A 423 15.03 -5.41 -0.53
CA CYS A 423 15.20 -4.12 -1.19
C CYS A 423 14.02 -3.71 -2.08
N LYS A 424 13.22 -4.66 -2.51
CA LYS A 424 12.02 -4.46 -3.31
C LYS A 424 10.90 -5.36 -2.82
N ARG A 425 9.66 -5.00 -3.18
CA ARG A 425 8.55 -5.88 -2.92
C ARG A 425 8.74 -7.20 -3.69
N PRO A 426 8.73 -8.34 -3.02
CA PRO A 426 8.77 -9.65 -3.67
C PRO A 426 7.55 -9.85 -4.58
N THR A 427 7.74 -10.58 -5.67
CA THR A 427 6.68 -10.91 -6.62
C THR A 427 6.62 -12.41 -6.89
N PHE A 428 5.45 -12.89 -7.30
CA PHE A 428 5.19 -14.31 -7.48
C PHE A 428 4.38 -14.53 -8.75
N SER A 429 4.84 -15.43 -9.61
CA SER A 429 4.12 -15.81 -10.83
C SER A 429 4.48 -17.21 -11.29
N ASP A 430 3.51 -17.90 -11.87
CA ASP A 430 3.69 -19.19 -12.49
C ASP A 430 3.96 -19.08 -14.01
N GLU A 431 3.75 -17.87 -14.62
CA GLU A 431 3.76 -17.70 -16.09
C GLU A 431 4.75 -16.64 -16.62
N TYR A 432 5.22 -15.69 -15.77
CA TYR A 432 6.00 -14.54 -16.26
C TYR A 432 7.32 -14.93 -16.92
N LEU A 433 8.13 -15.80 -16.30
CA LEU A 433 9.40 -16.25 -16.89
C LEU A 433 9.19 -17.04 -18.17
N GLN A 434 8.16 -17.88 -18.19
CA GLN A 434 7.80 -18.68 -19.36
C GLN A 434 7.43 -17.80 -20.56
N SER A 435 6.89 -16.59 -20.32
CA SER A 435 6.53 -15.66 -21.39
C SER A 435 7.71 -15.27 -22.27
N PHE A 436 8.92 -15.21 -21.71
CA PHE A 436 10.13 -14.89 -22.49
C PHE A 436 10.60 -16.03 -23.40
N ASN A 437 9.95 -17.18 -23.38
CA ASN A 437 10.18 -18.25 -24.34
C ASN A 437 9.26 -18.16 -25.57
N TYR A 438 8.32 -17.22 -25.62
CA TYR A 438 7.50 -16.97 -26.81
C TYR A 438 8.29 -16.14 -27.83
N PRO A 439 8.19 -16.44 -29.14
CA PRO A 439 8.98 -15.79 -30.18
C PRO A 439 8.65 -14.30 -30.35
N ASN A 440 7.48 -13.86 -29.95
CA ASN A 440 6.99 -12.48 -30.01
C ASN A 440 7.27 -11.66 -28.75
N VAL A 441 7.97 -12.19 -27.75
CA VAL A 441 8.27 -11.49 -26.49
C VAL A 441 9.76 -11.17 -26.40
N HIS A 442 10.08 -9.89 -26.32
CA HIS A 442 11.44 -9.39 -26.30
C HIS A 442 11.72 -8.65 -24.99
N LEU A 443 12.71 -9.12 -24.24
CA LEU A 443 13.25 -8.34 -23.11
C LEU A 443 14.16 -7.24 -23.66
N VAL A 444 13.84 -5.99 -23.33
CA VAL A 444 14.68 -4.83 -23.63
C VAL A 444 15.29 -4.35 -22.33
N ASP A 445 16.52 -4.80 -22.04
CA ASP A 445 17.24 -4.39 -20.83
C ASP A 445 17.89 -3.01 -21.06
N ALA A 446 17.43 -2.04 -20.28
CA ALA A 446 17.91 -0.66 -20.36
C ALA A 446 19.10 -0.40 -19.41
N ASP A 447 19.79 -1.44 -18.94
CA ASP A 447 20.97 -1.39 -18.06
C ASP A 447 20.85 -0.35 -16.91
N GLY A 448 19.71 -0.39 -16.23
CA GLY A 448 19.44 0.51 -15.10
C GLY A 448 18.97 1.93 -15.47
N LYS A 449 18.99 2.32 -16.74
CA LYS A 449 18.70 3.69 -17.18
C LYS A 449 17.24 3.93 -17.54
N GLY A 450 16.58 3.00 -18.23
CA GLY A 450 15.25 3.16 -18.83
C GLY A 450 15.30 3.75 -20.23
N PRO A 451 14.12 4.04 -20.85
CA PRO A 451 14.05 4.64 -22.18
C PRO A 451 14.78 5.98 -22.27
N SER A 452 15.49 6.21 -23.37
CA SER A 452 16.21 7.46 -23.65
C SER A 452 15.26 8.56 -24.11
N HIS A 453 14.39 8.25 -25.07
CA HIS A 453 13.37 9.14 -25.59
C HIS A 453 12.29 8.36 -26.33
N VAL A 454 11.24 9.05 -26.72
CA VAL A 454 10.15 8.53 -27.56
C VAL A 454 10.04 9.39 -28.81
N THR A 455 9.87 8.75 -29.96
CA THR A 455 9.57 9.41 -31.25
C THR A 455 8.06 9.38 -31.50
N GLU A 456 7.64 9.84 -32.69
CA GLU A 456 6.23 9.76 -33.07
C GLU A 456 5.68 8.31 -33.15
N THR A 457 6.56 7.33 -33.41
CA THR A 457 6.17 5.94 -33.68
C THR A 457 6.96 4.89 -32.91
N SER A 458 7.91 5.30 -32.06
CA SER A 458 8.86 4.35 -31.47
C SER A 458 9.24 4.75 -30.04
N ILE A 459 9.70 3.77 -29.26
CA ILE A 459 10.41 3.98 -28.00
C ILE A 459 11.88 3.62 -28.19
N VAL A 460 12.79 4.46 -27.71
CA VAL A 460 14.23 4.30 -27.86
C VAL A 460 14.89 3.94 -26.54
N VAL A 461 15.72 2.90 -26.55
CA VAL A 461 16.48 2.44 -25.36
C VAL A 461 17.95 2.30 -25.78
N GLY A 462 18.81 3.09 -25.14
CA GLY A 462 20.20 3.25 -25.65
C GLY A 462 20.19 3.83 -27.04
N ASP A 463 20.82 3.13 -27.98
CA ASP A 463 20.90 3.49 -29.41
C ASP A 463 19.89 2.71 -30.28
N MET A 464 19.06 1.86 -29.65
CA MET A 464 18.11 1.00 -30.36
C MET A 464 16.71 1.60 -30.35
N GLU A 465 16.13 1.68 -31.54
CA GLU A 465 14.75 2.13 -31.75
C GLU A 465 13.81 0.93 -31.92
N TYR A 466 12.72 0.94 -31.16
CA TYR A 466 11.67 -0.09 -31.17
C TYR A 466 10.35 0.53 -31.64
N PRO A 467 9.96 0.28 -32.91
CA PRO A 467 8.66 0.75 -33.40
C PRO A 467 7.53 0.06 -32.66
N VAL A 468 6.58 0.85 -32.13
CA VAL A 468 5.44 0.35 -31.37
C VAL A 468 4.17 1.13 -31.67
N ASP A 469 3.02 0.47 -31.53
CA ASP A 469 1.70 1.07 -31.68
C ASP A 469 1.15 1.56 -30.31
N ILE A 470 1.60 0.91 -29.21
CA ILE A 470 1.06 1.13 -27.86
C ILE A 470 2.21 1.17 -26.85
N ILE A 471 2.20 2.16 -25.96
CA ILE A 471 3.08 2.22 -24.78
C ILE A 471 2.24 2.09 -23.51
N ILE A 472 2.52 1.04 -22.73
CA ILE A 472 1.85 0.77 -21.45
C ILE A 472 2.82 1.08 -20.30
N PHE A 473 2.45 2.00 -19.43
CA PHE A 473 3.26 2.32 -18.26
C PHE A 473 2.88 1.44 -17.05
N SER A 474 3.83 0.57 -16.67
CA SER A 474 3.80 -0.24 -15.42
C SER A 474 4.79 0.34 -14.42
N THR A 475 4.73 1.65 -14.22
CA THR A 475 5.76 2.44 -13.52
C THR A 475 5.37 2.84 -12.10
N GLY A 476 4.23 2.32 -11.63
CA GLY A 476 3.81 2.42 -10.23
C GLY A 476 3.33 3.81 -9.84
N TYR A 477 3.60 4.18 -8.59
CA TYR A 477 3.01 5.33 -7.93
C TYR A 477 4.06 6.18 -7.25
N SER A 478 3.82 7.48 -7.22
CA SER A 478 4.55 8.40 -6.35
C SER A 478 4.13 8.18 -4.90
N VAL A 479 5.10 7.93 -4.05
CA VAL A 479 4.90 7.86 -2.60
C VAL A 479 5.41 9.16 -2.00
N ALA A 480 4.49 10.04 -1.62
CA ALA A 480 4.82 11.33 -1.04
C ALA A 480 5.65 11.19 0.25
N GLY A 481 6.62 12.09 0.45
CA GLY A 481 7.37 12.20 1.69
C GLY A 481 8.64 11.36 1.81
N GLY A 482 9.13 10.79 0.72
CA GLY A 482 10.42 10.06 0.71
C GLY A 482 10.47 8.92 1.73
N ARG A 483 11.61 8.74 2.40
CA ARG A 483 11.84 7.65 3.38
C ARG A 483 10.90 7.68 4.58
N THR A 484 10.40 8.84 5.00
CA THR A 484 9.46 8.97 6.13
C THR A 484 8.01 8.76 5.72
N GLY A 485 7.72 8.65 4.42
CA GLY A 485 6.38 8.44 3.88
C GLY A 485 5.44 9.65 3.99
N GLY A 486 5.94 10.83 4.36
CA GLY A 486 5.15 12.05 4.53
C GLY A 486 4.10 11.97 5.66
N SER A 487 3.37 13.06 5.87
CA SER A 487 2.23 13.07 6.78
C SER A 487 1.06 12.26 6.24
N PRO A 488 0.12 11.79 7.06
CA PRO A 488 -1.13 11.19 6.60
C PRO A 488 -1.91 12.09 5.64
N ALA A 489 -1.92 13.40 5.87
CA ALA A 489 -2.54 14.41 5.02
C ALA A 489 -1.85 14.51 3.65
N GLY A 490 -0.53 14.68 3.63
CA GLY A 490 0.26 14.81 2.40
C GLY A 490 0.22 13.58 1.50
N ARG A 491 0.13 12.38 2.09
CA ARG A 491 -0.02 11.13 1.31
C ARG A 491 -1.28 11.11 0.47
N VAL A 492 -2.38 11.60 1.03
CA VAL A 492 -3.67 11.63 0.34
C VAL A 492 -3.90 12.92 -0.44
N GLY A 493 -2.99 13.91 -0.31
CA GLY A 493 -3.11 15.19 -1.00
C GLY A 493 -4.22 16.09 -0.46
N VAL A 494 -4.52 15.98 0.83
CA VAL A 494 -5.56 16.75 1.53
C VAL A 494 -4.90 17.70 2.51
N GLN A 495 -5.32 18.97 2.52
CA GLN A 495 -4.89 19.90 3.56
C GLN A 495 -5.62 19.57 4.87
N VAL A 496 -4.87 19.32 5.95
CA VAL A 496 -5.44 19.07 7.28
C VAL A 496 -4.90 20.07 8.27
N LEU A 497 -5.79 20.90 8.81
CA LEU A 497 -5.50 21.91 9.81
C LEU A 497 -6.17 21.53 11.14
N GLY A 498 -5.37 21.32 12.17
CA GLY A 498 -5.81 21.00 13.53
C GLY A 498 -6.12 22.23 14.36
N ARG A 499 -5.99 22.11 15.70
CA ARG A 499 -6.19 23.21 16.63
C ARG A 499 -5.37 24.44 16.25
N ASN A 500 -5.98 25.61 16.45
CA ASN A 500 -5.33 26.90 16.12
C ASN A 500 -4.78 26.96 14.67
N GLY A 501 -5.34 26.18 13.75
CA GLY A 501 -4.91 26.15 12.35
C GLY A 501 -3.56 25.49 12.08
N ILE A 502 -3.05 24.65 12.97
CA ILE A 502 -1.79 23.93 12.80
C ILE A 502 -1.89 22.95 11.64
N SER A 503 -1.03 23.14 10.63
CA SER A 503 -0.93 22.22 9.49
C SER A 503 -0.26 20.91 9.91
N MET A 504 -0.88 19.76 9.56
CA MET A 504 -0.30 18.44 9.80
C MET A 504 1.00 18.24 9.03
N ASP A 505 1.06 18.70 7.78
CA ASP A 505 2.27 18.63 6.95
C ASP A 505 3.42 19.46 7.55
N ASP A 506 3.13 20.67 8.04
CA ASP A 506 4.13 21.54 8.65
C ASP A 506 4.62 21.01 10.00
N LYS A 507 3.73 20.43 10.80
CA LYS A 507 4.09 19.75 12.04
C LYS A 507 5.10 18.62 11.77
N TRP A 508 4.79 17.75 10.80
CA TRP A 508 5.65 16.62 10.46
C TRP A 508 6.95 17.03 9.78
N ARG A 509 6.93 18.08 8.98
CA ARG A 509 8.15 18.63 8.36
C ARG A 509 9.10 19.21 9.39
N ARG A 510 8.57 19.94 10.39
CA ARG A 510 9.39 20.55 11.45
C ARG A 510 9.95 19.53 12.43
N ASN A 511 9.13 18.61 12.91
CA ASN A 511 9.45 17.77 14.07
C ASN A 511 9.72 16.29 13.69
N GLY A 512 9.53 15.92 12.41
CA GLY A 512 9.43 14.54 11.98
C GLY A 512 8.07 13.93 12.35
N PRO A 513 7.80 12.67 11.95
CA PRO A 513 6.61 11.94 12.34
C PRO A 513 6.43 11.87 13.85
N ALA A 514 5.21 12.11 14.31
CA ALA A 514 4.86 12.06 15.72
C ALA A 514 3.40 11.59 15.88
N THR A 515 3.20 10.50 16.61
CA THR A 515 1.88 9.85 16.76
C THR A 515 1.80 9.11 18.10
N LEU A 516 0.58 8.76 18.48
CA LEU A 516 0.36 7.67 19.42
C LEU A 516 0.02 6.40 18.63
N HIS A 517 0.84 5.37 18.74
CA HIS A 517 0.70 4.05 18.09
C HIS A 517 0.63 4.07 16.55
N GLY A 518 1.00 5.18 15.88
CA GLY A 518 0.93 5.31 14.43
C GLY A 518 -0.42 5.76 13.86
N TYR A 519 -1.44 6.05 14.69
CA TYR A 519 -2.83 6.19 14.21
C TYR A 519 -3.57 7.44 14.66
N ALA A 520 -3.01 8.22 15.56
CA ALA A 520 -3.54 9.51 16.00
C ALA A 520 -2.37 10.43 16.40
N THR A 521 -2.56 11.73 16.39
CA THR A 521 -1.51 12.73 16.69
C THR A 521 -2.07 13.87 17.52
N ASN A 522 -1.24 14.49 18.33
CA ASN A 522 -1.59 15.65 19.16
C ASN A 522 -2.02 16.84 18.27
N GLU A 523 -2.89 17.70 18.76
CA GLU A 523 -3.46 18.87 18.08
C GLU A 523 -4.48 18.55 16.97
N PHE A 524 -4.85 17.28 16.80
CA PHE A 524 -5.84 16.83 15.82
C PHE A 524 -6.93 15.99 16.49
N PRO A 525 -7.84 16.63 17.24
CA PRO A 525 -8.86 15.91 18.01
C PRO A 525 -9.77 15.08 17.12
N ASN A 526 -10.18 13.90 17.56
CA ASN A 526 -11.11 13.00 16.86
C ASN A 526 -10.70 12.67 15.41
N LEU A 527 -9.41 12.81 15.08
CA LEU A 527 -8.88 12.44 13.77
C LEU A 527 -7.95 11.23 13.90
N PHE A 528 -8.27 10.20 13.14
CA PHE A 528 -7.53 8.94 13.09
C PHE A 528 -7.11 8.65 11.65
N PHE A 529 -6.05 7.87 11.48
CA PHE A 529 -5.52 7.58 10.15
C PHE A 529 -4.88 6.20 10.06
N SER A 530 -4.86 5.65 8.85
CA SER A 530 -4.05 4.49 8.52
C SER A 530 -2.67 4.94 8.05
N GLY A 531 -1.62 4.35 8.61
CA GLY A 531 -0.25 4.67 8.22
C GLY A 531 0.73 3.61 8.68
N THR A 532 1.93 3.64 8.13
CA THR A 532 3.04 2.75 8.53
C THR A 532 4.00 3.42 9.49
N ALA A 533 4.23 4.74 9.34
CA ALA A 533 5.14 5.47 10.21
C ALA A 533 4.73 5.33 11.68
N GLN A 534 5.68 4.96 12.52
CA GLN A 534 5.50 4.73 13.97
C GLN A 534 4.52 3.60 14.35
N GLY A 535 3.96 2.91 13.36
CA GLY A 535 3.15 1.71 13.53
C GLY A 535 3.95 0.46 13.15
N THR A 536 3.32 -0.45 12.41
CA THR A 536 3.99 -1.66 11.90
C THR A 536 3.75 -1.83 10.39
N ILE A 537 4.50 -2.72 9.78
CA ILE A 537 4.37 -3.09 8.36
C ILE A 537 4.35 -4.60 8.22
N THR A 538 3.58 -5.09 7.26
CA THR A 538 3.52 -6.51 6.89
C THR A 538 3.27 -6.65 5.39
N GLY A 539 3.66 -7.79 4.82
CA GLY A 539 3.25 -8.15 3.46
C GLY A 539 1.73 -8.18 3.27
N ASN A 540 0.98 -8.45 4.34
CA ASN A 540 -0.49 -8.41 4.37
C ASN A 540 -1.03 -7.07 4.89
N ASN A 541 -1.03 -6.06 4.03
CA ASN A 541 -1.52 -4.73 4.42
C ASN A 541 -2.99 -4.74 4.89
N VAL A 542 -3.84 -5.61 4.36
CA VAL A 542 -5.25 -5.68 4.75
C VAL A 542 -5.41 -6.17 6.19
N PHE A 543 -4.55 -7.10 6.63
CA PHE A 543 -4.49 -7.49 8.04
C PHE A 543 -4.16 -6.30 8.94
N MET A 544 -3.17 -5.47 8.55
CA MET A 544 -2.86 -4.24 9.29
C MET A 544 -4.05 -3.30 9.39
N LEU A 545 -4.76 -3.06 8.30
CA LEU A 545 -5.95 -2.22 8.29
C LEU A 545 -6.99 -2.73 9.29
N GLY A 546 -7.14 -4.05 9.40
CA GLY A 546 -8.00 -4.69 10.41
C GLY A 546 -7.55 -4.44 11.85
N LEU A 547 -6.24 -4.51 12.13
CA LEU A 547 -5.67 -4.21 13.45
C LEU A 547 -5.87 -2.75 13.84
N ILE A 548 -5.60 -1.83 12.92
CA ILE A 548 -5.78 -0.39 13.12
C ILE A 548 -7.25 -0.07 13.41
N ALA A 549 -8.16 -0.59 12.59
CA ALA A 549 -9.59 -0.38 12.75
C ALA A 549 -10.08 -0.84 14.15
N ARG A 550 -9.66 -2.02 14.59
CA ARG A 550 -9.98 -2.52 15.94
C ARG A 550 -9.43 -1.63 17.05
N HIS A 551 -8.21 -1.14 16.90
CA HIS A 551 -7.56 -0.30 17.90
C HIS A 551 -8.21 1.09 17.99
N VAL A 552 -8.46 1.74 16.86
CA VAL A 552 -9.15 3.03 16.80
C VAL A 552 -10.59 2.92 17.30
N THR A 553 -11.31 1.88 16.89
CA THR A 553 -12.67 1.63 17.40
C THR A 553 -12.69 1.47 18.92
N TYR A 554 -11.70 0.77 19.50
CA TYR A 554 -11.58 0.65 20.96
C TYR A 554 -11.33 2.01 21.63
N MET A 555 -10.46 2.87 21.07
CA MET A 555 -10.21 4.21 21.59
C MET A 555 -11.51 5.02 21.66
N ILE A 556 -12.31 5.00 20.59
CA ILE A 556 -13.57 5.72 20.49
C ILE A 556 -14.62 5.12 21.45
N PHE A 557 -14.78 3.79 21.44
CA PHE A 557 -15.71 3.08 22.29
C PHE A 557 -15.50 3.41 23.77
N GLU A 558 -14.26 3.28 24.22
CA GLU A 558 -13.92 3.52 25.63
C GLU A 558 -14.02 5.01 25.99
N ALA A 559 -13.71 5.92 25.08
CA ALA A 559 -13.88 7.34 25.29
C ALA A 559 -15.36 7.73 25.41
N GLU A 560 -16.23 7.24 24.53
CA GLU A 560 -17.67 7.50 24.60
C GLU A 560 -18.31 6.86 25.84
N ARG A 561 -17.88 5.66 26.22
CA ARG A 561 -18.31 5.01 27.46
C ARG A 561 -18.01 5.86 28.69
N ARG A 562 -16.83 6.52 28.73
CA ARG A 562 -16.43 7.38 29.87
C ARG A 562 -17.22 8.67 29.96
N VAL A 563 -17.52 9.29 28.83
CA VAL A 563 -18.29 10.54 28.87
C VAL A 563 -19.78 10.33 29.15
N GLY A 564 -20.29 9.12 28.89
CA GLY A 564 -21.65 8.70 29.18
C GLY A 564 -22.69 9.14 28.17
N SER A 565 -23.92 8.63 28.37
CA SER A 565 -25.05 8.87 27.46
C SER A 565 -25.42 10.36 27.37
N GLY A 566 -25.87 10.80 26.21
CA GLY A 566 -26.28 12.18 25.93
C GLY A 566 -25.11 13.17 25.79
N LYS A 567 -23.89 12.67 25.73
CA LYS A 567 -22.67 13.46 25.49
C LYS A 567 -21.89 12.90 24.32
N ARG A 568 -21.03 13.73 23.75
CA ARG A 568 -20.02 13.32 22.74
C ARG A 568 -18.62 13.45 23.33
N ALA A 569 -17.72 12.55 22.92
CA ALA A 569 -16.33 12.60 23.33
C ALA A 569 -15.49 13.42 22.34
N ILE A 570 -14.59 14.24 22.90
CA ILE A 570 -13.44 14.79 22.18
C ILE A 570 -12.23 14.02 22.65
N VAL A 571 -11.62 13.27 21.75
CA VAL A 571 -10.46 12.40 21.99
C VAL A 571 -9.24 13.02 21.36
N GLU A 572 -8.22 13.30 22.13
CA GLU A 572 -7.00 13.93 21.64
C GLU A 572 -5.76 13.28 22.26
N VAL A 573 -4.74 13.07 21.46
CA VAL A 573 -3.44 12.55 21.93
C VAL A 573 -2.75 13.64 22.75
N THR A 574 -2.20 13.27 23.92
CA THR A 574 -1.38 14.21 24.70
C THR A 574 0.01 14.36 24.08
N LYS A 575 0.59 15.55 24.19
CA LYS A 575 1.93 15.85 23.64
C LYS A 575 2.99 14.93 24.24
N GLU A 576 2.90 14.62 25.51
CA GLU A 576 3.84 13.78 26.24
C GLU A 576 3.80 12.33 25.72
N ALA A 577 2.61 11.78 25.49
CA ALA A 577 2.46 10.42 25.00
C ALA A 577 2.91 10.28 23.54
N GLU A 578 2.62 11.28 22.72
CA GLU A 578 3.11 11.35 21.35
C GLU A 578 4.64 11.36 21.31
N GLU A 579 5.28 12.18 22.17
CA GLU A 579 6.73 12.26 22.22
C GLU A 579 7.36 10.97 22.77
N GLN A 580 6.80 10.39 23.83
CA GLN A 580 7.27 9.10 24.37
C GLN A 580 7.23 7.99 23.33
N HIS A 581 6.10 7.84 22.59
CA HIS A 581 6.01 6.85 21.53
C HIS A 581 7.01 7.12 20.41
N SER A 582 7.17 8.37 20.01
CA SER A 582 8.13 8.76 18.97
C SER A 582 9.58 8.45 19.36
N GLN A 583 9.93 8.63 20.63
CA GLN A 583 11.26 8.27 21.15
C GLN A 583 11.48 6.74 21.18
N GLU A 584 10.44 5.98 21.55
CA GLU A 584 10.51 4.51 21.50
C GLU A 584 10.70 3.98 20.07
N ILE A 585 10.09 4.64 19.07
CA ILE A 585 10.31 4.32 17.66
C ILE A 585 11.73 4.71 17.23
N ALA A 586 12.19 5.91 17.57
CA ALA A 586 13.53 6.39 17.19
C ALA A 586 14.67 5.51 17.72
N LYS A 587 14.56 4.98 18.94
CA LYS A 587 15.51 4.00 19.52
C LYS A 587 15.64 2.74 18.65
N ARG A 588 14.64 2.41 17.85
CA ARG A 588 14.59 1.22 17.01
C ARG A 588 15.10 1.46 15.60
N ALA A 589 15.36 2.70 15.21
CA ALA A 589 15.76 3.07 13.85
C ALA A 589 17.04 2.36 13.35
N PRO A 590 18.09 2.12 14.19
CA PRO A 590 19.29 1.40 13.76
C PRO A 590 19.01 -0.01 13.22
N PHE A 591 17.89 -0.61 13.57
CA PHE A 591 17.45 -1.89 12.99
C PHE A 591 17.38 -1.87 11.47
N PHE A 592 17.00 -0.74 10.87
CA PHE A 592 16.76 -0.59 9.43
C PHE A 592 17.98 -0.09 8.64
N SER A 593 19.18 -0.09 9.24
CA SER A 593 20.41 0.33 8.56
C SER A 593 20.73 -0.47 7.29
N SER A 594 20.35 -1.76 7.25
CA SER A 594 20.50 -2.63 6.09
C SER A 594 19.76 -2.16 4.83
N LEU A 595 18.78 -1.23 4.96
CA LEU A 595 18.08 -0.64 3.82
C LEU A 595 18.92 0.41 3.07
N SER A 596 19.99 0.94 3.67
CA SER A 596 20.83 1.98 3.05
C SER A 596 21.57 1.50 1.81
N GLY A 597 21.94 0.22 1.74
CA GLY A 597 22.63 -0.41 0.59
C GLY A 597 21.69 -0.90 -0.52
N CYS A 598 20.40 -0.66 -0.41
CA CYS A 598 19.42 -1.17 -1.36
C CYS A 598 19.48 -0.48 -2.72
N THR A 599 19.27 -1.26 -3.80
CA THR A 599 19.04 -0.72 -5.14
C THR A 599 17.89 0.32 -5.13
N PRO A 600 17.98 1.42 -5.91
CA PRO A 600 16.99 2.48 -5.92
C PRO A 600 15.56 1.97 -6.11
N GLY A 601 14.66 2.42 -5.24
CA GLY A 601 13.24 2.06 -5.25
C GLY A 601 12.44 2.93 -4.28
N TYR A 602 11.14 2.72 -4.21
CA TYR A 602 10.29 3.53 -3.34
C TYR A 602 10.55 3.31 -1.83
N PHE A 603 11.14 2.17 -1.42
CA PHE A 603 11.52 1.94 -0.02
C PHE A 603 12.67 2.82 0.46
N ASN A 604 13.53 3.30 -0.44
CA ASN A 604 14.68 4.12 -0.10
C ASN A 604 14.68 5.48 -0.83
N GLY A 605 13.49 6.01 -1.17
CA GLY A 605 13.36 7.30 -1.85
C GLY A 605 14.07 7.35 -3.21
N HIS A 606 14.09 6.24 -3.95
CA HIS A 606 14.79 6.07 -5.22
C HIS A 606 16.31 6.26 -5.12
N GLY A 607 16.89 5.85 -4.00
CA GLY A 607 18.34 5.89 -3.78
C GLY A 607 18.83 7.25 -3.26
N GLN A 608 17.93 8.11 -2.78
CA GLN A 608 18.34 9.31 -2.07
C GLN A 608 19.18 8.92 -0.85
N ALA A 609 20.36 9.49 -0.76
CA ALA A 609 21.25 9.29 0.38
C ALA A 609 20.53 9.67 1.69
N ALA A 610 20.84 8.96 2.77
CA ALA A 610 20.44 9.43 4.09
C ALA A 610 21.04 10.82 4.30
N SER A 611 20.27 11.74 4.87
CA SER A 611 20.79 13.07 5.19
C SER A 611 21.99 12.94 6.13
N GLU A 612 23.02 13.73 5.92
CA GLU A 612 24.14 13.83 6.85
C GLU A 612 23.84 14.79 8.01
N ASP A 613 22.86 15.66 7.84
CA ASP A 613 22.37 16.58 8.87
C ASP A 613 21.82 15.82 10.09
N PRO A 614 22.38 16.03 11.29
CA PRO A 614 21.94 15.35 12.51
C PRO A 614 20.46 15.55 12.83
N GLU A 615 19.90 16.74 12.57
CA GLU A 615 18.48 17.00 12.83
C GLU A 615 17.58 16.25 11.85
N GLU A 616 17.95 16.18 10.58
CA GLU A 616 17.21 15.37 9.60
C GLU A 616 17.34 13.86 9.87
N LYS A 617 18.50 13.37 10.31
CA LYS A 617 18.66 11.97 10.78
C LYS A 617 17.72 11.67 11.95
N LYS A 618 17.62 12.57 12.91
CA LYS A 618 16.72 12.45 14.07
C LYS A 618 15.24 12.41 13.64
N LYS A 619 14.83 13.26 12.70
CA LYS A 619 13.47 13.23 12.14
C LYS A 619 13.20 11.92 11.38
N GLN A 620 14.16 11.46 10.58
CA GLN A 620 14.06 10.19 9.85
C GLN A 620 13.94 9.00 10.79
N ALA A 621 14.69 8.99 11.89
CA ALA A 621 14.61 7.94 12.90
C ALA A 621 13.22 7.83 13.54
N ARG A 622 12.50 8.95 13.67
CA ARG A 622 11.11 8.96 14.15
C ARG A 622 10.11 8.38 13.13
N GLY A 623 10.48 8.31 11.85
CA GLY A 623 9.61 7.84 10.77
C GLY A 623 9.62 6.34 10.51
N VAL A 624 10.43 5.57 11.22
CA VAL A 624 10.50 4.12 11.03
C VAL A 624 9.29 3.40 11.63
N VAL A 625 9.16 2.13 11.30
CA VAL A 625 8.14 1.25 11.89
C VAL A 625 8.66 0.59 13.18
N TRP A 626 7.79 -0.11 13.90
CA TRP A 626 8.14 -0.92 15.07
C TRP A 626 9.07 -2.07 14.67
N ALA A 627 10.35 -1.98 15.06
CA ALA A 627 11.39 -2.90 14.58
C ALA A 627 11.27 -4.34 15.11
N GLU A 628 10.44 -4.59 16.08
CA GLU A 628 10.18 -5.94 16.61
C GLU A 628 9.05 -6.66 15.84
N GLY A 629 8.58 -6.07 14.74
CA GLY A 629 7.61 -6.67 13.84
C GLY A 629 6.16 -6.63 14.30
N THR A 630 5.27 -7.06 13.40
CA THR A 630 3.82 -6.89 13.53
C THR A 630 3.23 -7.62 14.74
N VAL A 631 3.71 -8.84 15.04
CA VAL A 631 3.16 -9.62 16.17
C VAL A 631 3.49 -8.96 17.50
N SER A 632 4.74 -8.50 17.67
CA SER A 632 5.16 -7.75 18.87
C SER A 632 4.38 -6.45 19.04
N PHE A 633 4.15 -5.72 17.94
CA PHE A 633 3.36 -4.49 17.99
C PHE A 633 1.89 -4.75 18.35
N LEU A 634 1.33 -5.85 17.86
CA LEU A 634 -0.02 -6.28 18.22
C LEU A 634 -0.13 -6.56 19.73
N ASP A 635 0.85 -7.23 20.30
CA ASP A 635 0.91 -7.51 21.74
C ASP A 635 1.08 -6.22 22.55
N TYR A 636 1.91 -5.29 22.07
CA TYR A 636 2.08 -3.96 22.69
C TYR A 636 0.75 -3.19 22.76
N MET A 637 0.03 -3.10 21.62
CA MET A 637 -1.29 -2.47 21.58
C MET A 637 -2.34 -3.24 22.39
N GLY A 638 -2.24 -4.57 22.43
CA GLY A 638 -3.12 -5.44 23.25
C GLY A 638 -3.02 -5.08 24.71
N LYS A 639 -1.82 -5.09 25.28
CA LYS A 639 -1.55 -4.72 26.67
C LYS A 639 -2.07 -3.32 27.01
N TRP A 640 -1.89 -2.36 26.12
CA TRP A 640 -2.40 -1.00 26.31
C TRP A 640 -3.93 -0.97 26.39
N ARG A 641 -4.64 -1.76 25.56
CA ARG A 641 -6.11 -1.88 25.62
C ARG A 641 -6.57 -2.59 26.90
N ASP A 642 -5.89 -3.65 27.30
CA ASP A 642 -6.23 -4.46 28.48
C ASP A 642 -6.14 -3.65 29.77
N GLU A 643 -5.27 -2.63 29.82
CA GLU A 643 -5.22 -1.68 30.94
C GLU A 643 -6.53 -0.87 31.10
N GLY A 644 -7.30 -0.68 30.04
CA GLY A 644 -8.57 0.05 30.05
C GLY A 644 -8.44 1.54 30.41
N LYS A 645 -7.23 2.11 30.41
CA LYS A 645 -6.96 3.46 30.94
C LYS A 645 -6.96 4.57 29.90
N LEU A 646 -6.90 4.24 28.60
CA LEU A 646 -6.66 5.20 27.50
C LEU A 646 -5.41 6.07 27.75
N ARG A 647 -4.34 5.47 28.26
CA ARG A 647 -3.12 6.20 28.59
C ARG A 647 -2.58 6.99 27.37
N GLY A 648 -2.33 8.27 27.55
CA GLY A 648 -1.87 9.16 26.50
C GLY A 648 -2.98 9.79 25.65
N LEU A 649 -4.24 9.54 26.00
CA LEU A 649 -5.40 10.22 25.43
C LEU A 649 -6.06 11.13 26.47
N SER A 650 -6.33 12.36 26.11
CA SER A 650 -7.26 13.26 26.78
C SER A 650 -8.66 12.98 26.22
N VAL A 651 -9.64 12.82 27.13
CA VAL A 651 -11.04 12.61 26.76
C VAL A 651 -11.89 13.67 27.47
N THR A 652 -12.49 14.55 26.68
CA THR A 652 -13.34 15.63 27.17
C THR A 652 -14.79 15.39 26.77
N ALA A 653 -15.72 15.53 27.73
CA ALA A 653 -17.15 15.41 27.49
C ALA A 653 -17.75 16.73 26.97
N ARG A 654 -18.62 16.63 25.96
CA ARG A 654 -19.39 17.75 25.39
C ARG A 654 -20.85 17.38 25.24
N PRO A 655 -21.79 18.33 25.22
CA PRO A 655 -23.18 18.05 24.92
C PRO A 655 -23.32 17.38 23.54
N SER A 656 -24.26 16.46 23.41
CA SER A 656 -24.62 15.90 22.11
C SER A 656 -25.18 16.99 21.20
N ILE A 657 -24.90 16.90 19.90
CA ILE A 657 -25.43 17.80 18.90
C ILE A 657 -26.88 17.39 18.65
N THR A 658 -27.85 18.19 19.13
CA THR A 658 -29.28 17.95 18.87
C THR A 658 -29.65 18.48 17.49
N SER A 659 -30.61 17.81 16.84
CA SER A 659 -31.10 18.19 15.50
C SER A 659 -31.61 19.65 15.39
N ASN A 660 -31.95 20.29 16.53
CA ASN A 660 -32.40 21.68 16.57
C ASN A 660 -31.26 22.72 16.54
N GLU A 661 -30.05 22.39 16.97
CA GLU A 661 -28.91 23.32 16.92
C GLU A 661 -28.32 23.41 15.51
N GLY A 662 -28.49 22.40 14.66
CA GLY A 662 -28.15 22.47 13.25
C GLY A 662 -28.86 23.59 12.47
N GLY A 663 -29.99 24.10 12.95
CA GLY A 663 -30.71 25.25 12.38
C GLY A 663 -30.08 26.62 12.73
N ARG A 664 -29.33 26.73 13.81
CA ARG A 664 -28.58 27.94 14.18
C ARG A 664 -27.22 28.05 13.47
N LEU A 665 -26.60 26.90 13.17
CA LEU A 665 -25.31 26.84 12.48
C LEU A 665 -25.38 27.25 11.00
N SER A 666 -26.59 27.21 10.36
CA SER A 666 -26.78 27.62 8.97
C SER A 666 -27.02 29.13 8.79
N LYS A 667 -27.05 29.93 9.87
CA LYS A 667 -27.30 31.37 9.84
C LYS A 667 -26.08 32.23 10.27
N LEU A 668 -24.94 31.59 10.50
CA LEU A 668 -23.62 32.23 10.69
C LEU A 668 -22.69 31.73 9.59
#